data_7b7dad6f0ad022a41544fd4afff73898
#
_entry.id   7b7dad6f0ad022a41544fd4afff73898
#
_cell.length_a   1.000
_cell.length_b   1.000
_cell.length_c   1.000
_cell.angle_alpha   90.00
_cell.angle_beta   90.00
_cell.angle_gamma   90.00
#
_symmetry.space_group_name_H-M   'P 1'
#
loop_
_entity.id
_entity.type
_entity.pdbx_description
1 polymer ?
#
loop_
_entity_poly.entity_id
_entity_poly.type
_entity_poly.pdbx_seq_one_letter_code
_entity_poly.pdbx_strand_id
1 'polypeptide(L)'
;MPAAWRAVAAGRTARGVHCALQGAATCGACGRMTLCLCACAAATPTIDVLPLQELSMKLRYAVLPLCLLTALPSLAAARGFDVRDMVALDRVSSPTLSPDGSVLVFAKRQAKSSNGKPATGLWTRNLRTRDAAPPRRLTPDGWNVNSPALSPDGKTVYFLSSKSGTQQLYAQPLAGGAPQQLTAFAVDVDSYKLSPDGKRIAFSAGVFQDCGSNLGCTKSKLANLKNAKASGVVYDQLFVRHWDTWNDGRRNTLFVADLPAAGGKAVAGASAISATLAGDAPSKPFGGNDDYAWSPDGGSVVASVRVPQPHGPETGKKATVGAKPTGNDEPWQTNFDLYRLDAAGKAAPVNLTASNPAWDAGPVFSSDGKTLYYRAMKRPGFEADRFGLMAMDVASGKSREIAPKWDRSAGEIVLSADGASLYTSADDLGEHPLFKIDIASGQATKLVGEGSVHGPTLAGNTLAFTRNSLKSGDQVFVSDVQGQGLRAITQSAGELLPEVQFGDYEQFQFKGWNNDTVHGYVVKPYNYQEGKTYPVAFLIHGGPQGSFGNGWSNRWNPQTYAGQGYAVVMIDFHGSTGYGQEFTDAISQHWGDRPLEDLQKGWTAAQKQYGFLNGDKACALGASYGGYMVYWMAGNWNQPWKCLVDHDGVFDNRTMGYATEELWFSEWENGGTPWRNPAGYEKFNPVLHVDKWKVPMLVIHGQQDFRIPVEQGLAAFTALQRKGIDSKFLYFPDENHWVLKPDNSVLWHDTVNSWLKQHIGQ
;
A
#
# COMPACT_ATOMS: atom_id res chain seq x y z
N MET A 1 41.65 8.57 -35.43
CA MET A 1 42.75 7.59 -35.52
C MET A 1 42.51 6.52 -34.43
N PRO A 2 42.50 5.24 -34.76
CA PRO A 2 42.07 4.14 -33.89
C PRO A 2 43.27 3.36 -33.34
N ALA A 3 43.08 2.72 -32.15
CA ALA A 3 43.83 1.57 -31.70
C ALA A 3 42.92 0.81 -30.71
N ALA A 4 42.22 -0.24 -31.05
CA ALA A 4 42.63 -1.63 -31.17
C ALA A 4 43.17 -2.24 -29.84
N TRP A 5 42.33 -3.02 -29.17
CA TRP A 5 42.76 -4.09 -28.30
C TRP A 5 42.16 -5.40 -28.78
N ARG A 6 43.04 -6.29 -29.17
CA ARG A 6 42.78 -7.69 -29.61
C ARG A 6 42.70 -8.62 -28.42
N ALA A 7 41.85 -9.61 -28.56
CA ALA A 7 41.66 -10.78 -27.73
C ALA A 7 42.95 -11.65 -27.63
N VAL A 8 43.11 -12.31 -26.45
CA VAL A 8 43.92 -13.52 -26.34
C VAL A 8 43.04 -14.61 -25.73
N ALA A 9 42.73 -15.60 -26.56
CA ALA A 9 42.19 -16.89 -26.17
C ALA A 9 43.36 -17.90 -26.07
N ALA A 10 43.43 -18.65 -25.01
CA ALA A 10 44.04 -19.99 -24.94
C ALA A 10 43.45 -20.62 -23.66
N GLY A 11 42.71 -21.67 -23.60
CA GLY A 11 42.86 -22.95 -24.30
C GLY A 11 43.70 -23.89 -23.45
N ARG A 12 43.08 -24.72 -22.59
CA ARG A 12 43.55 -26.08 -22.30
C ARG A 12 42.46 -26.97 -21.72
N THR A 13 42.31 -28.04 -22.44
CA THR A 13 41.54 -29.26 -22.29
C THR A 13 41.93 -30.13 -21.07
N ALA A 14 40.93 -30.79 -20.46
CA ALA A 14 40.61 -32.22 -20.51
C ALA A 14 41.04 -33.10 -19.30
N ARG A 15 40.11 -33.86 -18.91
CA ARG A 15 39.94 -35.31 -18.60
C ARG A 15 39.08 -35.43 -17.36
N GLY A 16 37.88 -35.92 -17.25
CA GLY A 16 37.37 -37.19 -17.78
C GLY A 16 37.67 -38.34 -16.83
N VAL A 17 36.72 -38.64 -15.90
CA VAL A 17 36.63 -40.01 -15.35
C VAL A 17 35.13 -40.35 -15.28
N HIS A 18 34.79 -41.31 -16.15
CA HIS A 18 33.57 -42.10 -16.08
C HIS A 18 33.70 -43.13 -14.94
N CYS A 19 32.62 -43.36 -14.22
CA CYS A 19 32.33 -44.68 -13.69
C CYS A 19 30.81 -44.92 -13.76
N ALA A 20 30.46 -45.76 -14.67
CA ALA A 20 29.15 -46.39 -14.78
C ALA A 20 29.18 -47.68 -13.93
N LEU A 21 28.05 -47.96 -13.28
CA LEU A 21 27.65 -49.33 -13.03
C LEU A 21 26.13 -49.45 -12.96
N GLN A 22 25.68 -50.33 -13.84
CA GLN A 22 24.33 -50.87 -14.02
C GLN A 22 23.96 -51.78 -12.84
N GLY A 23 22.67 -51.96 -12.65
CA GLY A 23 22.16 -53.13 -11.93
C GLY A 23 20.71 -52.95 -11.52
N ALA A 24 19.83 -53.51 -12.32
CA ALA A 24 18.41 -53.68 -12.06
C ALA A 24 18.14 -54.78 -11.02
N ALA A 25 17.05 -54.65 -10.27
CA ALA A 25 16.01 -55.67 -10.17
C ALA A 25 15.01 -55.42 -9.04
N THR A 26 13.82 -55.41 -9.43
CA THR A 26 12.48 -55.68 -8.88
C THR A 26 12.32 -56.49 -7.58
N CYS A 27 11.24 -56.16 -6.91
CA CYS A 27 10.28 -56.88 -6.05
C CYS A 27 10.18 -56.23 -4.66
N GLY A 28 9.09 -55.73 -4.14
CA GLY A 28 7.74 -56.27 -4.02
C GLY A 28 7.36 -56.31 -2.56
N ALA A 29 6.38 -55.50 -2.22
CA ALA A 29 5.39 -55.74 -1.18
C ALA A 29 5.73 -55.79 0.33
N CYS A 30 5.06 -54.94 1.05
CA CYS A 30 4.32 -55.17 2.31
C CYS A 30 5.06 -55.14 3.67
N GLY A 31 4.65 -54.26 4.53
CA GLY A 31 4.35 -54.62 5.93
C GLY A 31 5.04 -53.86 7.06
N ARG A 32 4.32 -52.95 7.61
CA ARG A 32 4.27 -52.56 9.04
C ARG A 32 5.56 -52.15 9.78
N MET A 33 5.50 -50.89 10.21
CA MET A 33 6.28 -50.29 11.29
C MET A 33 6.12 -51.03 12.62
N THR A 34 7.22 -51.26 13.34
CA THR A 34 7.24 -51.49 14.78
C THR A 34 8.32 -50.64 15.43
N LEU A 35 7.92 -49.85 16.42
CA LEU A 35 8.81 -49.05 17.26
C LEU A 35 9.76 -49.93 18.05
N CYS A 36 11.02 -49.57 18.11
CA CYS A 36 11.97 -50.07 19.10
C CYS A 36 12.16 -49.03 20.21
N LEU A 37 11.70 -49.39 21.40
CA LEU A 37 12.12 -48.78 22.67
C LEU A 37 13.31 -49.56 23.22
N CYS A 38 14.42 -48.90 23.45
CA CYS A 38 15.52 -49.46 24.26
C CYS A 38 15.25 -49.21 25.73
N ALA A 39 15.10 -50.29 26.50
CA ALA A 39 15.10 -50.31 27.95
C ALA A 39 16.49 -50.67 28.46
N CYS A 40 17.05 -49.91 29.36
CA CYS A 40 18.16 -50.30 30.19
C CYS A 40 17.64 -50.81 31.56
N ALA A 41 17.96 -52.06 31.85
CA ALA A 41 17.68 -52.71 33.13
C ALA A 41 18.84 -52.49 34.13
N ALA A 42 18.50 -52.26 35.41
CA ALA A 42 19.39 -52.64 36.50
C ALA A 42 18.59 -52.83 37.80
N ALA A 43 18.62 -54.09 38.23
CA ALA A 43 18.75 -54.66 39.55
C ALA A 43 17.80 -54.27 40.71
N THR A 44 17.01 -55.24 41.09
CA THR A 44 16.35 -55.41 42.40
C THR A 44 17.32 -55.92 43.47
N PRO A 45 17.05 -55.68 44.76
CA PRO A 45 16.98 -56.79 45.69
C PRO A 45 15.67 -56.88 46.46
N THR A 46 15.28 -58.11 46.63
CA THR A 46 14.21 -58.70 47.45
C THR A 46 14.38 -58.42 48.92
N ILE A 47 13.30 -58.11 49.69
CA ILE A 47 13.15 -58.45 51.11
C ILE A 47 11.68 -58.82 51.36
N ASP A 48 11.57 -59.84 52.21
CA ASP A 48 10.46 -60.71 52.58
C ASP A 48 9.20 -60.05 53.15
N VAL A 49 8.12 -60.76 52.94
CA VAL A 49 6.79 -60.62 53.51
C VAL A 49 6.71 -61.26 54.90
N LEU A 50 6.15 -60.60 55.90
CA LEU A 50 5.43 -61.24 57.03
C LEU A 50 4.36 -60.24 57.61
N PRO A 51 3.32 -60.72 58.36
CA PRO A 51 1.93 -60.43 58.09
C PRO A 51 1.22 -59.45 59.08
N LEU A 52 0.00 -59.13 58.71
CA LEU A 52 -1.04 -58.41 59.41
C LEU A 52 -1.19 -58.75 60.86
N GLN A 53 -1.38 -57.79 61.78
CA GLN A 53 -2.52 -57.67 62.66
C GLN A 53 -2.55 -56.34 63.42
N GLU A 54 -3.72 -55.67 63.38
CA GLU A 54 -4.33 -54.76 64.37
C GLU A 54 -3.51 -53.64 65.03
N LEU A 55 -3.88 -52.42 64.70
CA LEU A 55 -4.31 -51.45 65.71
C LEU A 55 -5.14 -50.34 65.11
N SER A 56 -6.39 -50.32 65.44
CA SER A 56 -7.39 -49.35 65.11
C SER A 56 -7.22 -48.04 65.88
N MET A 57 -7.71 -46.96 65.17
CA MET A 57 -8.16 -45.69 65.74
C MET A 57 -7.14 -44.77 66.45
N LYS A 58 -6.93 -43.72 65.74
CA LYS A 58 -6.76 -42.29 66.08
C LYS A 58 -5.67 -41.64 65.25
N LEU A 59 -6.02 -41.14 64.10
CA LEU A 59 -5.48 -39.91 63.55
C LEU A 59 -6.31 -39.49 62.33
N ARG A 60 -7.51 -38.97 62.59
CA ARG A 60 -8.23 -38.09 61.69
C ARG A 60 -7.72 -36.68 61.86
N TYR A 61 -7.48 -35.96 60.77
CA TYR A 61 -7.08 -34.57 60.67
C TYR A 61 -5.57 -34.30 60.64
N ALA A 62 -4.90 -34.57 59.48
CA ALA A 62 -3.73 -33.84 59.05
C ALA A 62 -3.18 -34.33 57.71
N VAL A 63 -4.01 -34.57 56.67
CA VAL A 63 -3.50 -34.69 55.27
C VAL A 63 -4.57 -34.21 54.31
N LEU A 64 -4.70 -32.90 54.21
CA LEU A 64 -5.17 -32.12 53.09
C LEU A 64 -4.89 -30.65 53.48
N PRO A 65 -3.95 -29.93 52.88
CA PRO A 65 -3.89 -29.56 51.48
C PRO A 65 -2.46 -29.50 50.93
N LEU A 66 -2.07 -30.41 50.12
CA LEU A 66 -0.77 -30.32 49.40
C LEU A 66 -0.90 -30.71 47.91
N CYS A 67 -2.12 -30.69 47.34
CA CYS A 67 -2.33 -30.96 45.91
C CYS A 67 -3.11 -29.86 45.18
N LEU A 68 -3.05 -28.61 45.66
CA LEU A 68 -3.71 -27.46 44.99
C LEU A 68 -2.75 -26.34 44.67
N LEU A 69 -1.48 -26.64 44.41
CA LEU A 69 -0.45 -25.63 44.13
C LEU A 69 0.37 -25.92 42.86
N THR A 70 -0.26 -26.51 41.83
CA THR A 70 0.45 -26.65 40.54
C THR A 70 -0.48 -26.52 39.35
N ALA A 71 -1.29 -25.48 39.28
CA ALA A 71 -1.90 -25.01 38.04
C ALA A 71 -2.10 -23.50 38.14
N LEU A 72 -1.04 -22.76 38.44
CA LEU A 72 -0.95 -21.42 37.96
C LEU A 72 -0.66 -21.58 36.47
N PRO A 73 -1.53 -21.06 35.57
CA PRO A 73 -1.11 -20.91 34.19
C PRO A 73 0.17 -20.09 34.25
N SER A 74 1.24 -20.60 33.70
CA SER A 74 2.41 -19.78 33.43
C SER A 74 1.89 -18.62 32.58
N LEU A 75 1.76 -17.44 33.19
CA LEU A 75 1.60 -16.21 32.45
C LEU A 75 2.80 -16.18 31.52
N ALA A 76 2.61 -16.54 30.26
CA ALA A 76 3.61 -16.34 29.23
C ALA A 76 4.05 -14.88 29.39
N ALA A 77 5.34 -14.64 29.60
CA ALA A 77 5.85 -13.29 29.72
C ALA A 77 5.43 -12.52 28.47
N ALA A 78 4.77 -11.39 28.66
CA ALA A 78 4.36 -10.54 27.55
C ALA A 78 5.58 -10.23 26.67
N ARG A 79 5.45 -10.41 25.38
CA ARG A 79 6.51 -10.13 24.39
C ARG A 79 6.16 -8.93 23.53
N GLY A 80 7.16 -8.31 22.94
CA GLY A 80 6.95 -7.23 21.99
C GLY A 80 6.39 -7.73 20.65
N PHE A 81 5.79 -6.82 19.89
CA PHE A 81 5.31 -7.06 18.54
C PHE A 81 6.48 -7.30 17.57
N ASP A 82 6.39 -8.33 16.76
CA ASP A 82 7.43 -8.75 15.79
C ASP A 82 6.89 -8.75 14.36
N VAL A 83 7.78 -8.70 13.38
CA VAL A 83 7.41 -8.78 11.95
C VAL A 83 6.64 -10.06 11.62
N ARG A 84 6.91 -11.15 12.33
CA ARG A 84 6.20 -12.43 12.12
C ARG A 84 4.75 -12.34 12.55
N ASP A 85 4.46 -11.59 13.59
CA ASP A 85 3.09 -11.23 13.96
C ASP A 85 2.44 -10.38 12.87
N MET A 86 3.14 -9.35 12.38
CA MET A 86 2.65 -8.45 11.34
C MET A 86 2.28 -9.18 10.05
N VAL A 87 3.10 -10.13 9.59
CA VAL A 87 2.80 -10.90 8.38
C VAL A 87 1.76 -12.00 8.60
N ALA A 88 1.57 -12.43 9.85
CA ALA A 88 0.58 -13.44 10.23
C ALA A 88 -0.82 -12.86 10.50
N LEU A 89 -0.94 -11.54 10.73
CA LEU A 89 -2.23 -10.89 10.93
C LEU A 89 -3.08 -10.93 9.67
N ASP A 90 -4.36 -11.26 9.85
CA ASP A 90 -5.36 -11.09 8.81
C ASP A 90 -5.62 -9.60 8.56
N ARG A 91 -5.89 -9.24 7.30
CA ARG A 91 -6.13 -7.84 6.89
C ARG A 91 -7.54 -7.69 6.33
N VAL A 92 -8.25 -6.67 6.77
CA VAL A 92 -9.59 -6.35 6.29
C VAL A 92 -9.56 -5.12 5.38
N SER A 93 -10.48 -5.08 4.40
CA SER A 93 -10.58 -3.98 3.45
C SER A 93 -11.95 -3.96 2.76
N SER A 94 -12.18 -2.92 1.96
CA SER A 94 -13.31 -2.81 1.03
C SER A 94 -14.68 -3.08 1.68
N PRO A 95 -15.04 -2.39 2.79
CA PRO A 95 -16.39 -2.49 3.32
C PRO A 95 -17.40 -2.00 2.29
N THR A 96 -18.50 -2.70 2.13
CA THR A 96 -19.62 -2.32 1.28
C THR A 96 -20.94 -2.65 1.98
N LEU A 97 -21.97 -1.83 1.77
CA LEU A 97 -23.26 -1.92 2.45
C LEU A 97 -24.37 -2.30 1.49
N SER A 98 -25.36 -3.06 1.99
CA SER A 98 -26.64 -3.21 1.26
C SER A 98 -27.32 -1.84 1.13
N PRO A 99 -28.13 -1.61 0.08
CA PRO A 99 -28.77 -0.32 -0.17
C PRO A 99 -29.55 0.26 1.03
N ASP A 100 -30.10 -0.60 1.90
CA ASP A 100 -30.80 -0.23 3.12
C ASP A 100 -29.87 -0.05 4.35
N GLY A 101 -28.54 -0.18 4.18
CA GLY A 101 -27.55 -0.08 5.23
C GLY A 101 -27.57 -1.18 6.29
N SER A 102 -28.33 -2.27 6.07
CA SER A 102 -28.55 -3.31 7.08
C SER A 102 -27.55 -4.47 7.04
N VAL A 103 -26.91 -4.70 5.90
CA VAL A 103 -25.93 -5.76 5.73
C VAL A 103 -24.61 -5.17 5.30
N LEU A 104 -23.57 -5.53 6.01
CA LEU A 104 -22.19 -5.21 5.69
C LEU A 104 -21.52 -6.43 5.04
N VAL A 105 -20.79 -6.19 3.94
CA VAL A 105 -19.86 -7.14 3.34
C VAL A 105 -18.48 -6.47 3.32
N PHE A 106 -17.42 -7.22 3.58
CA PHE A 106 -16.05 -6.72 3.50
C PHE A 106 -15.10 -7.84 3.07
N ALA A 107 -13.97 -7.46 2.50
CA ALA A 107 -12.89 -8.37 2.17
C ALA A 107 -12.02 -8.64 3.41
N LYS A 108 -11.57 -9.89 3.57
CA LYS A 108 -10.59 -10.28 4.58
C LYS A 108 -9.53 -11.19 3.94
N ARG A 109 -8.30 -10.70 3.88
CA ARG A 109 -7.15 -11.49 3.49
C ARG A 109 -6.65 -12.26 4.70
N GLN A 110 -6.76 -13.56 4.66
CA GLN A 110 -6.18 -14.45 5.66
C GLN A 110 -4.72 -14.72 5.31
N ALA A 111 -3.85 -14.62 6.29
CA ALA A 111 -2.44 -14.97 6.11
C ALA A 111 -2.25 -16.45 5.77
N LYS A 112 -3.13 -17.31 6.31
CA LYS A 112 -3.21 -18.75 5.97
C LYS A 112 -4.66 -19.16 5.77
N SER A 113 -5.00 -19.60 4.56
CA SER A 113 -6.28 -20.27 4.27
C SER A 113 -6.19 -21.78 4.51
N SER A 114 -7.25 -22.54 4.23
CA SER A 114 -7.27 -23.99 4.43
C SER A 114 -6.19 -24.76 3.66
N ASN A 115 -5.65 -24.19 2.58
CA ASN A 115 -4.54 -24.78 1.80
C ASN A 115 -3.16 -24.31 2.26
N GLY A 116 -3.07 -23.58 3.37
CA GLY A 116 -1.83 -23.06 3.95
C GLY A 116 -1.25 -21.83 3.26
N LYS A 117 -1.90 -21.32 2.18
CA LYS A 117 -1.46 -20.12 1.43
C LYS A 117 -2.33 -18.90 1.79
N PRO A 118 -1.82 -17.68 1.65
CA PRO A 118 -2.64 -16.50 1.78
C PRO A 118 -3.80 -16.50 0.78
N ALA A 119 -5.00 -16.10 1.22
CA ALA A 119 -6.15 -15.93 0.34
C ALA A 119 -7.11 -14.89 0.90
N THR A 120 -7.74 -14.14 0.01
CA THR A 120 -8.78 -13.18 0.34
C THR A 120 -10.15 -13.80 0.12
N GLY A 121 -11.04 -13.65 1.10
CA GLY A 121 -12.45 -14.03 1.01
C GLY A 121 -13.34 -12.84 1.34
N LEU A 122 -14.66 -13.01 1.21
CA LEU A 122 -15.66 -12.05 1.68
C LEU A 122 -16.32 -12.55 2.95
N TRP A 123 -16.51 -11.63 3.90
CA TRP A 123 -17.27 -11.82 5.14
C TRP A 123 -18.47 -10.90 5.15
N THR A 124 -19.51 -11.30 5.86
CA THR A 124 -20.74 -10.53 5.98
C THR A 124 -21.26 -10.48 7.40
N ARG A 125 -21.91 -9.39 7.76
CA ARG A 125 -22.59 -9.18 9.03
C ARG A 125 -23.91 -8.43 8.86
N ASN A 126 -24.97 -8.90 9.54
CA ASN A 126 -26.21 -8.15 9.70
C ASN A 126 -26.00 -7.08 10.78
N LEU A 127 -26.23 -5.82 10.44
CA LEU A 127 -26.02 -4.68 11.33
C LEU A 127 -27.25 -4.34 12.20
N ARG A 128 -28.44 -4.90 11.86
CA ARG A 128 -29.67 -4.71 12.65
C ARG A 128 -29.68 -5.53 13.94
N THR A 129 -28.99 -6.66 13.95
CA THR A 129 -28.83 -7.46 15.16
C THR A 129 -27.73 -6.86 16.04
N ARG A 130 -28.06 -6.61 17.31
CA ARG A 130 -27.07 -6.17 18.32
C ARG A 130 -26.22 -7.32 18.86
N ASP A 131 -26.51 -8.55 18.41
CA ASP A 131 -25.80 -9.74 18.88
C ASP A 131 -24.31 -9.65 18.55
N ALA A 132 -23.50 -10.07 19.51
CA ALA A 132 -22.04 -10.11 19.39
C ALA A 132 -21.52 -11.20 18.44
N ALA A 133 -22.39 -11.79 17.61
CA ALA A 133 -21.98 -12.83 16.65
C ALA A 133 -20.91 -12.30 15.70
N PRO A 134 -19.78 -13.01 15.54
CA PRO A 134 -18.72 -12.57 14.63
C PRO A 134 -19.21 -12.57 13.17
N PRO A 135 -18.56 -11.78 12.28
CA PRO A 135 -18.83 -11.86 10.86
C PRO A 135 -18.66 -13.29 10.34
N ARG A 136 -19.60 -13.73 9.50
CA ARG A 136 -19.50 -15.05 8.85
C ARG A 136 -18.83 -14.93 7.48
N ARG A 137 -18.08 -15.95 7.12
CA ARG A 137 -17.52 -16.06 5.78
C ARG A 137 -18.65 -16.31 4.76
N LEU A 138 -18.59 -15.61 3.63
CA LEU A 138 -19.56 -15.69 2.54
C LEU A 138 -19.03 -16.52 1.37
N THR A 139 -17.84 -16.22 0.87
CA THR A 139 -17.25 -16.90 -0.29
C THR A 139 -16.51 -18.19 0.10
N PRO A 140 -16.38 -19.17 -0.81
CA PRO A 140 -15.62 -20.39 -0.57
C PRO A 140 -14.16 -20.10 -0.20
N ASP A 141 -13.56 -20.97 0.60
CA ASP A 141 -12.16 -20.81 1.01
C ASP A 141 -11.18 -21.01 -0.15
N GLY A 142 -10.08 -20.25 -0.14
CA GLY A 142 -9.03 -20.35 -1.16
C GLY A 142 -9.40 -19.79 -2.54
N TRP A 143 -10.52 -19.07 -2.67
CA TRP A 143 -10.95 -18.48 -3.96
C TRP A 143 -10.16 -17.23 -4.34
N ASN A 144 -9.62 -16.53 -3.40
CA ASN A 144 -8.89 -15.27 -3.61
C ASN A 144 -9.74 -14.25 -4.37
N VAL A 145 -10.59 -13.55 -3.64
CA VAL A 145 -11.61 -12.64 -4.18
C VAL A 145 -11.31 -11.18 -3.80
N ASN A 146 -11.74 -10.23 -4.63
CA ASN A 146 -11.59 -8.80 -4.36
C ASN A 146 -12.79 -8.00 -4.91
N SER A 147 -12.79 -6.68 -4.65
CA SER A 147 -13.75 -5.71 -5.19
C SER A 147 -15.22 -6.09 -4.96
N PRO A 148 -15.68 -6.29 -3.71
CA PRO A 148 -17.07 -6.60 -3.46
C PRO A 148 -17.98 -5.43 -3.83
N ALA A 149 -19.12 -5.72 -4.47
CA ALA A 149 -20.23 -4.80 -4.72
C ALA A 149 -21.56 -5.51 -4.50
N LEU A 150 -22.57 -4.78 -4.05
CA LEU A 150 -23.90 -5.33 -3.83
C LEU A 150 -24.87 -4.96 -4.96
N SER A 151 -25.77 -5.86 -5.29
CA SER A 151 -26.84 -5.58 -6.24
C SER A 151 -27.75 -4.45 -5.74
N PRO A 152 -28.44 -3.72 -6.65
CA PRO A 152 -29.38 -2.66 -6.26
C PRO A 152 -30.53 -3.15 -5.34
N ASP A 153 -30.89 -4.44 -5.40
CA ASP A 153 -31.88 -5.05 -4.52
C ASP A 153 -31.30 -5.60 -3.21
N GLY A 154 -29.96 -5.49 -3.02
CA GLY A 154 -29.25 -5.92 -1.82
C GLY A 154 -29.19 -7.42 -1.59
N LYS A 155 -29.53 -8.27 -2.57
CA LYS A 155 -29.62 -9.72 -2.39
C LYS A 155 -28.41 -10.50 -2.89
N THR A 156 -27.60 -9.89 -3.75
CA THR A 156 -26.46 -10.52 -4.42
C THR A 156 -25.19 -9.72 -4.17
N VAL A 157 -24.09 -10.40 -3.86
CA VAL A 157 -22.76 -9.81 -3.87
C VAL A 157 -22.04 -10.20 -5.17
N TYR A 158 -21.44 -9.22 -5.81
CA TYR A 158 -20.55 -9.37 -6.95
C TYR A 158 -19.11 -9.23 -6.48
N PHE A 159 -18.17 -9.90 -7.14
CA PHE A 159 -16.75 -9.82 -6.81
C PHE A 159 -15.88 -10.35 -7.96
N LEU A 160 -14.63 -9.96 -7.97
CA LEU A 160 -13.62 -10.48 -8.90
C LEU A 160 -12.90 -11.69 -8.29
N SER A 161 -12.57 -12.68 -9.13
CA SER A 161 -11.76 -13.83 -8.75
C SER A 161 -11.05 -14.45 -9.96
N SER A 162 -9.82 -14.92 -9.75
CA SER A 162 -9.04 -15.67 -10.75
C SER A 162 -9.30 -17.17 -10.70
N LYS A 163 -10.42 -17.62 -10.11
CA LYS A 163 -10.75 -19.06 -9.93
C LYS A 163 -10.85 -19.84 -11.24
N SER A 164 -11.19 -19.16 -12.34
CA SER A 164 -11.29 -19.74 -13.70
C SER A 164 -9.99 -19.66 -14.51
N GLY A 165 -8.88 -19.20 -13.91
CA GLY A 165 -7.57 -19.05 -14.57
C GLY A 165 -7.26 -17.62 -14.98
N THR A 166 -8.27 -16.80 -15.33
CA THR A 166 -8.21 -15.35 -15.51
C THR A 166 -9.12 -14.67 -14.49
N GLN A 167 -8.83 -13.41 -14.13
CA GLN A 167 -9.68 -12.64 -13.22
C GLN A 167 -11.01 -12.29 -13.91
N GLN A 168 -12.11 -12.78 -13.38
CA GLN A 168 -13.45 -12.65 -13.94
C GLN A 168 -14.44 -12.19 -12.86
N LEU A 169 -15.61 -11.70 -13.29
CA LEU A 169 -16.70 -11.32 -12.40
C LEU A 169 -17.54 -12.55 -12.02
N TYR A 170 -17.81 -12.62 -10.73
CA TYR A 170 -18.70 -13.63 -10.11
C TYR A 170 -19.81 -12.95 -9.34
N ALA A 171 -20.92 -13.65 -9.17
CA ALA A 171 -22.02 -13.27 -8.28
C ALA A 171 -22.35 -14.40 -7.32
N GLN A 172 -22.78 -14.04 -6.10
CA GLN A 172 -23.22 -14.99 -5.09
C GLN A 172 -24.38 -14.41 -4.28
N PRO A 173 -25.45 -15.19 -3.99
CA PRO A 173 -26.50 -14.72 -3.10
C PRO A 173 -25.98 -14.41 -1.70
N LEU A 174 -26.38 -13.30 -1.09
CA LEU A 174 -26.03 -12.95 0.29
C LEU A 174 -26.52 -13.96 1.32
N ALA A 175 -27.62 -14.63 1.04
CA ALA A 175 -28.13 -15.71 1.88
C ALA A 175 -27.19 -16.93 1.93
N GLY A 176 -26.27 -17.05 0.99
CA GLY A 176 -25.37 -18.18 0.80
C GLY A 176 -25.67 -18.93 -0.51
N GLY A 177 -24.82 -19.90 -0.84
CA GLY A 177 -24.90 -20.66 -2.08
C GLY A 177 -23.58 -20.63 -2.85
N ALA A 178 -23.51 -21.35 -3.97
CA ALA A 178 -22.33 -21.37 -4.81
C ALA A 178 -22.21 -20.08 -5.64
N PRO A 179 -20.98 -19.51 -5.80
CA PRO A 179 -20.75 -18.42 -6.73
C PRO A 179 -21.03 -18.86 -8.19
N GLN A 180 -21.63 -17.95 -8.96
CA GLN A 180 -21.82 -18.07 -10.40
C GLN A 180 -20.81 -17.18 -11.12
N GLN A 181 -20.09 -17.71 -12.10
CA GLN A 181 -19.26 -16.91 -13.01
C GLN A 181 -20.14 -16.15 -13.99
N LEU A 182 -19.98 -14.83 -14.09
CA LEU A 182 -20.77 -13.97 -14.97
C LEU A 182 -20.04 -13.56 -16.24
N THR A 183 -18.72 -13.51 -16.21
CA THR A 183 -17.88 -13.15 -17.38
C THR A 183 -16.87 -14.24 -17.68
N ALA A 184 -16.55 -14.40 -18.97
CA ALA A 184 -15.55 -15.34 -19.49
C ALA A 184 -14.71 -14.64 -20.58
N PHE A 185 -14.20 -13.44 -20.28
CA PHE A 185 -13.40 -12.67 -21.19
C PHE A 185 -12.04 -13.33 -21.42
N ALA A 186 -11.43 -13.06 -22.56
CA ALA A 186 -10.16 -13.63 -22.95
C ALA A 186 -8.96 -13.02 -22.18
N VAL A 187 -9.20 -11.92 -21.46
CA VAL A 187 -8.25 -11.18 -20.60
C VAL A 187 -8.80 -10.98 -19.21
N ASP A 188 -7.97 -10.54 -18.28
CA ASP A 188 -8.39 -10.21 -16.92
C ASP A 188 -9.32 -8.99 -16.89
N VAL A 189 -10.24 -8.98 -15.94
CA VAL A 189 -11.02 -7.81 -15.51
C VAL A 189 -10.27 -7.16 -14.36
N ASP A 190 -9.74 -5.97 -14.55
CA ASP A 190 -8.91 -5.31 -13.54
C ASP A 190 -9.77 -4.59 -12.48
N SER A 191 -10.83 -3.91 -12.92
CA SER A 191 -11.83 -3.25 -12.06
C SER A 191 -13.20 -3.29 -12.70
N TYR A 192 -14.28 -3.09 -11.94
CA TYR A 192 -15.64 -3.02 -12.48
C TYR A 192 -16.58 -2.17 -11.64
N LYS A 193 -17.64 -1.64 -12.26
CA LYS A 193 -18.81 -1.02 -11.61
C LYS A 193 -20.10 -1.53 -12.25
N LEU A 194 -21.07 -1.87 -11.39
CA LEU A 194 -22.42 -2.20 -11.85
C LEU A 194 -23.13 -0.96 -12.38
N SER A 195 -23.91 -1.10 -13.45
CA SER A 195 -24.83 -0.05 -13.87
C SER A 195 -25.91 0.20 -12.81
N PRO A 196 -26.55 1.37 -12.77
CA PRO A 196 -27.60 1.69 -11.78
C PRO A 196 -28.75 0.69 -11.73
N ASP A 197 -29.09 0.10 -12.87
CA ASP A 197 -30.14 -0.96 -12.98
C ASP A 197 -29.63 -2.37 -12.70
N GLY A 198 -28.30 -2.53 -12.44
CA GLY A 198 -27.66 -3.83 -12.17
C GLY A 198 -27.60 -4.80 -13.33
N LYS A 199 -27.91 -4.37 -14.56
CA LYS A 199 -27.96 -5.26 -15.73
C LYS A 199 -26.70 -5.26 -16.57
N ARG A 200 -25.84 -4.25 -16.40
CA ARG A 200 -24.56 -4.09 -17.11
C ARG A 200 -23.42 -3.84 -16.14
N ILE A 201 -22.22 -4.02 -16.64
CA ILE A 201 -20.99 -3.57 -15.98
C ILE A 201 -20.22 -2.65 -16.91
N ALA A 202 -19.61 -1.59 -16.33
CA ALA A 202 -18.42 -0.98 -16.86
C ALA A 202 -17.22 -1.66 -16.19
N PHE A 203 -16.22 -2.03 -16.96
CA PHE A 203 -15.02 -2.68 -16.42
C PHE A 203 -13.77 -2.25 -17.19
N SER A 204 -12.62 -2.35 -16.54
CA SER A 204 -11.33 -2.10 -17.16
C SER A 204 -10.62 -3.41 -17.50
N ALA A 205 -9.85 -3.39 -18.57
CA ALA A 205 -8.95 -4.46 -18.97
C ALA A 205 -7.75 -3.87 -19.75
N GLY A 206 -6.57 -4.45 -19.54
CA GLY A 206 -5.37 -4.11 -20.28
C GLY A 206 -5.39 -4.72 -21.69
N VAL A 207 -5.50 -3.89 -22.73
CA VAL A 207 -5.60 -4.35 -24.14
C VAL A 207 -4.67 -3.57 -25.05
N PHE A 208 -4.30 -4.18 -26.18
CA PHE A 208 -3.65 -3.44 -27.27
C PHE A 208 -4.70 -2.59 -27.98
N GLN A 209 -4.41 -1.30 -28.19
CA GLN A 209 -5.38 -0.34 -28.76
C GLN A 209 -5.93 -0.77 -30.14
N ASP A 210 -5.09 -1.33 -30.99
CA ASP A 210 -5.48 -1.82 -32.32
C ASP A 210 -6.37 -3.07 -32.29
N CYS A 211 -6.50 -3.74 -31.14
CA CYS A 211 -7.47 -4.82 -30.94
C CYS A 211 -8.89 -4.31 -30.66
N GLY A 212 -9.06 -3.07 -30.18
CA GLY A 212 -10.37 -2.49 -29.87
C GLY A 212 -11.20 -3.39 -28.94
N SER A 213 -12.44 -3.70 -29.32
CA SER A 213 -13.32 -4.58 -28.54
C SER A 213 -12.98 -6.08 -28.67
N ASN A 214 -12.01 -6.46 -29.50
CA ASN A 214 -11.65 -7.87 -29.68
C ASN A 214 -10.64 -8.33 -28.60
N LEU A 215 -11.13 -8.75 -27.46
CA LEU A 215 -10.31 -9.26 -26.35
C LEU A 215 -9.50 -10.52 -26.73
N GLY A 216 -9.98 -11.32 -27.68
CA GLY A 216 -9.25 -12.48 -28.22
C GLY A 216 -8.01 -12.08 -29.02
N CYS A 217 -8.05 -10.94 -29.71
CA CYS A 217 -6.89 -10.35 -30.38
C CYS A 217 -5.76 -10.05 -29.36
N THR A 218 -6.08 -9.39 -28.24
CA THR A 218 -5.12 -9.11 -27.17
C THR A 218 -4.51 -10.40 -26.62
N LYS A 219 -5.33 -11.41 -26.34
CA LYS A 219 -4.82 -12.73 -25.87
C LYS A 219 -3.84 -13.35 -26.87
N SER A 220 -4.17 -13.30 -28.17
CA SER A 220 -3.32 -13.84 -29.22
C SER A 220 -1.99 -13.10 -29.34
N LYS A 221 -2.01 -11.75 -29.26
CA LYS A 221 -0.79 -10.95 -29.24
C LYS A 221 0.11 -11.24 -28.04
N LEU A 222 -0.46 -11.35 -26.85
CA LEU A 222 0.29 -11.74 -25.64
C LEU A 222 0.93 -13.12 -25.80
N ALA A 223 0.20 -14.10 -26.38
CA ALA A 223 0.75 -15.42 -26.65
C ALA A 223 1.90 -15.35 -27.66
N ASN A 224 1.81 -14.53 -28.69
CA ASN A 224 2.88 -14.32 -29.68
C ASN A 224 4.13 -13.69 -29.04
N LEU A 225 3.94 -12.67 -28.19
CA LEU A 225 5.06 -12.06 -27.44
C LEU A 225 5.76 -13.08 -26.56
N LYS A 226 4.98 -13.87 -25.81
CA LYS A 226 5.53 -14.92 -24.93
C LYS A 226 6.31 -16.00 -25.69
N ASN A 227 5.88 -16.30 -26.91
CA ASN A 227 6.49 -17.36 -27.76
C ASN A 227 7.52 -16.79 -28.75
N ALA A 228 7.83 -15.49 -28.70
CA ALA A 228 8.83 -14.87 -29.55
C ALA A 228 10.22 -15.48 -29.30
N LYS A 229 10.96 -15.76 -30.39
CA LYS A 229 12.32 -16.30 -30.28
C LYS A 229 13.32 -15.28 -29.76
N ALA A 230 13.14 -14.00 -30.12
CA ALA A 230 13.95 -12.89 -29.64
C ALA A 230 13.26 -12.24 -28.43
N SER A 231 14.00 -11.95 -27.38
CA SER A 231 13.51 -11.29 -26.17
C SER A 231 13.67 -9.77 -26.17
N GLY A 232 14.35 -9.20 -27.18
CA GLY A 232 14.57 -7.76 -27.30
C GLY A 232 13.27 -7.03 -27.64
N VAL A 233 13.03 -5.89 -26.96
CA VAL A 233 11.92 -4.98 -27.22
C VAL A 233 12.48 -3.64 -27.69
N VAL A 234 11.89 -3.08 -28.75
CA VAL A 234 12.25 -1.76 -29.25
C VAL A 234 11.22 -0.75 -28.75
N TYR A 235 11.69 0.25 -28.02
CA TYR A 235 10.89 1.41 -27.60
C TYR A 235 11.33 2.63 -28.37
N ASP A 236 10.39 3.38 -28.89
CA ASP A 236 10.59 4.63 -29.62
C ASP A 236 9.98 5.84 -28.92
N GLN A 237 9.35 5.60 -27.77
CA GLN A 237 8.73 6.63 -26.93
C GLN A 237 8.69 6.22 -25.46
N LEU A 238 8.52 7.19 -24.56
CA LEU A 238 8.23 6.96 -23.14
C LEU A 238 6.70 6.71 -22.98
N PHE A 239 6.22 5.92 -21.94
CA PHE A 239 7.08 5.27 -20.95
C PHE A 239 7.59 3.93 -21.46
N VAL A 240 8.86 3.64 -21.22
CA VAL A 240 9.39 2.28 -21.42
C VAL A 240 9.05 1.33 -20.25
N ARG A 241 8.86 1.91 -19.07
CA ARG A 241 8.51 1.20 -17.83
C ARG A 241 7.75 2.13 -16.88
N HIS A 242 6.99 1.57 -15.94
CA HIS A 242 6.28 2.34 -14.94
C HIS A 242 6.13 1.53 -13.66
N TRP A 243 6.46 2.13 -12.53
CA TRP A 243 6.46 1.53 -11.19
C TRP A 243 7.42 0.32 -11.07
N ASP A 244 6.97 -0.89 -11.47
CA ASP A 244 7.72 -2.16 -11.43
C ASP A 244 7.59 -2.97 -12.73
N THR A 245 6.92 -2.42 -13.73
CA THR A 245 6.53 -3.16 -14.94
C THR A 245 7.03 -2.47 -16.20
N TRP A 246 7.64 -3.25 -17.09
CA TRP A 246 7.99 -2.81 -18.44
C TRP A 246 6.73 -2.67 -19.30
N ASN A 247 6.68 -1.62 -20.11
CA ASN A 247 5.56 -1.39 -21.00
C ASN A 247 5.52 -2.47 -22.10
N ASP A 248 4.45 -3.23 -22.16
CA ASP A 248 4.19 -4.28 -23.15
C ASP A 248 3.30 -3.80 -24.32
N GLY A 249 2.95 -2.52 -24.35
CA GLY A 249 2.12 -1.88 -25.38
C GLY A 249 0.62 -1.94 -25.11
N ARG A 250 0.19 -2.56 -23.99
CA ARG A 250 -1.22 -2.53 -23.58
C ARG A 250 -1.55 -1.24 -22.83
N ARG A 251 -2.80 -0.78 -22.98
CA ARG A 251 -3.40 0.28 -22.17
C ARG A 251 -4.64 -0.23 -21.48
N ASN A 252 -4.92 0.28 -20.28
CA ASN A 252 -6.20 0.07 -19.64
C ASN A 252 -7.30 0.74 -20.45
N THR A 253 -8.30 -0.02 -20.80
CA THR A 253 -9.45 0.42 -21.58
C THR A 253 -10.72 0.08 -20.84
N LEU A 254 -11.67 1.02 -20.79
CA LEU A 254 -13.00 0.78 -20.25
C LEU A 254 -13.90 0.12 -21.29
N PHE A 255 -14.60 -0.88 -20.85
CA PHE A 255 -15.58 -1.67 -21.59
C PHE A 255 -16.93 -1.62 -20.91
N VAL A 256 -17.99 -1.86 -21.68
CA VAL A 256 -19.34 -2.14 -21.18
C VAL A 256 -19.78 -3.51 -21.68
N ALA A 257 -20.35 -4.30 -20.78
CA ALA A 257 -20.95 -5.60 -21.08
C ALA A 257 -22.30 -5.77 -20.39
N ASP A 258 -23.25 -6.42 -21.05
CA ASP A 258 -24.48 -6.88 -20.43
C ASP A 258 -24.19 -8.07 -19.51
N LEU A 259 -24.85 -8.12 -18.36
CA LEU A 259 -24.75 -9.25 -17.44
C LEU A 259 -25.77 -10.34 -17.82
N PRO A 260 -25.43 -11.63 -17.68
CA PRO A 260 -26.37 -12.70 -17.94
C PRO A 260 -27.49 -12.70 -16.88
N ALA A 261 -28.65 -13.15 -17.24
CA ALA A 261 -29.71 -13.49 -16.28
C ALA A 261 -29.20 -14.56 -15.28
N ALA A 262 -29.85 -14.66 -14.12
CA ALA A 262 -29.53 -15.69 -13.13
C ALA A 262 -29.53 -17.10 -13.77
N GLY A 263 -28.44 -17.84 -13.59
CA GLY A 263 -28.23 -19.15 -14.21
C GLY A 263 -27.87 -19.13 -15.70
N GLY A 264 -27.76 -17.96 -16.32
CA GLY A 264 -27.33 -17.80 -17.71
C GLY A 264 -25.84 -18.10 -17.91
N LYS A 265 -25.42 -18.28 -19.17
CA LYS A 265 -24.01 -18.47 -19.51
C LYS A 265 -23.21 -17.17 -19.31
N ALA A 266 -21.97 -17.30 -18.84
CA ALA A 266 -21.05 -16.18 -18.72
C ALA A 266 -20.85 -15.48 -20.07
N VAL A 267 -20.82 -14.13 -20.05
CA VAL A 267 -20.61 -13.32 -21.25
C VAL A 267 -19.13 -13.29 -21.63
N ALA A 268 -18.83 -13.29 -22.92
CA ALA A 268 -17.45 -13.32 -23.44
C ALA A 268 -17.14 -12.10 -24.32
N GLY A 269 -18.12 -11.25 -24.64
CA GLY A 269 -17.97 -10.05 -25.47
C GLY A 269 -18.32 -8.79 -24.70
N ALA A 270 -17.67 -7.68 -25.09
CA ALA A 270 -17.90 -6.36 -24.51
C ALA A 270 -17.62 -5.27 -25.56
N SER A 271 -18.17 -4.09 -25.35
CA SER A 271 -17.90 -2.91 -26.20
C SER A 271 -16.84 -2.03 -25.52
N ALA A 272 -15.73 -1.73 -26.20
CA ALA A 272 -14.73 -0.81 -25.71
C ALA A 272 -15.23 0.63 -25.84
N ILE A 273 -15.43 1.33 -24.72
CA ILE A 273 -16.01 2.68 -24.71
C ILE A 273 -14.96 3.78 -24.61
N SER A 274 -13.71 3.46 -24.22
CA SER A 274 -12.59 4.43 -24.15
C SER A 274 -11.48 4.14 -25.17
N ALA A 275 -11.67 3.21 -26.10
CA ALA A 275 -10.61 2.78 -27.05
C ALA A 275 -10.08 3.89 -27.95
N THR A 276 -10.84 4.96 -28.18
CA THR A 276 -10.42 6.11 -28.98
C THR A 276 -9.58 7.14 -28.23
N LEU A 277 -9.50 7.01 -26.88
CA LEU A 277 -8.62 7.84 -26.05
C LEU A 277 -7.21 7.24 -26.03
N ALA A 278 -6.21 8.09 -26.12
CA ALA A 278 -4.80 7.67 -26.11
C ALA A 278 -4.25 7.43 -24.68
N GLY A 279 -5.09 7.50 -23.64
CA GLY A 279 -4.72 7.34 -22.23
C GLY A 279 -5.24 6.03 -21.63
N ASP A 280 -4.71 5.69 -20.45
CA ASP A 280 -5.22 4.60 -19.62
C ASP A 280 -6.49 5.02 -18.88
N ALA A 281 -7.50 4.18 -18.90
CA ALA A 281 -8.77 4.37 -18.19
C ALA A 281 -9.17 3.07 -17.45
N PRO A 282 -9.00 2.97 -16.13
CA PRO A 282 -8.30 3.87 -15.19
C PRO A 282 -6.80 3.97 -15.45
N SER A 283 -6.16 5.00 -14.89
CA SER A 283 -4.73 5.21 -15.08
C SER A 283 -3.89 4.09 -14.43
N LYS A 284 -2.72 3.80 -14.99
CA LYS A 284 -1.74 2.90 -14.37
C LYS A 284 -0.71 3.71 -13.58
N PRO A 285 -0.15 3.15 -12.47
CA PRO A 285 -0.42 1.83 -11.92
C PRO A 285 -1.52 1.84 -10.84
N PHE A 286 -1.96 3.00 -10.37
CA PHE A 286 -2.75 3.15 -9.13
C PHE A 286 -4.25 3.43 -9.36
N GLY A 287 -4.67 3.58 -10.61
CA GLY A 287 -6.08 3.82 -10.93
C GLY A 287 -6.99 2.63 -10.63
N GLY A 288 -8.22 2.91 -10.23
CA GLY A 288 -9.17 1.92 -9.79
C GLY A 288 -10.64 2.30 -10.01
N ASN A 289 -11.50 1.71 -9.21
CA ASN A 289 -12.94 1.93 -9.31
C ASN A 289 -13.39 3.36 -9.04
N ASP A 290 -12.64 4.15 -8.31
CA ASP A 290 -12.93 5.54 -8.00
C ASP A 290 -12.69 6.48 -9.19
N ASP A 291 -11.93 6.05 -10.19
CA ASP A 291 -11.63 6.86 -11.37
C ASP A 291 -12.76 6.93 -12.40
N TYR A 292 -13.83 6.16 -12.24
CA TYR A 292 -14.97 6.24 -13.16
C TYR A 292 -16.31 6.02 -12.48
N ALA A 293 -17.37 6.57 -13.05
CA ALA A 293 -18.74 6.48 -12.55
C ALA A 293 -19.76 6.38 -13.68
N TRP A 294 -20.81 5.55 -13.48
CA TRP A 294 -21.99 5.54 -14.32
C TRP A 294 -22.82 6.80 -14.10
N SER A 295 -23.38 7.35 -15.18
CA SER A 295 -24.49 8.27 -15.07
C SER A 295 -25.73 7.56 -14.50
N PRO A 296 -26.60 8.23 -13.71
CA PRO A 296 -27.77 7.58 -13.09
C PRO A 296 -28.75 6.93 -14.08
N ASP A 297 -28.83 7.42 -15.31
CA ASP A 297 -29.64 6.88 -16.39
C ASP A 297 -28.98 5.67 -17.08
N GLY A 298 -27.72 5.36 -16.73
CA GLY A 298 -26.93 4.29 -17.34
C GLY A 298 -26.54 4.56 -18.80
N GLY A 299 -26.74 5.78 -19.31
CA GLY A 299 -26.43 6.14 -20.69
C GLY A 299 -24.96 6.42 -20.96
N SER A 300 -24.21 6.80 -19.94
CA SER A 300 -22.79 7.13 -20.03
C SER A 300 -21.97 6.70 -18.82
N VAL A 301 -20.65 6.69 -19.02
CA VAL A 301 -19.66 6.54 -17.96
C VAL A 301 -18.77 7.77 -18.00
N VAL A 302 -18.53 8.42 -16.87
CA VAL A 302 -17.50 9.46 -16.75
C VAL A 302 -16.23 8.83 -16.15
N ALA A 303 -15.08 9.08 -16.77
CA ALA A 303 -13.79 8.53 -16.33
C ALA A 303 -12.72 9.60 -16.30
N SER A 304 -11.81 9.51 -15.31
CA SER A 304 -10.59 10.29 -15.22
C SER A 304 -9.53 9.66 -16.12
N VAL A 305 -9.05 10.40 -17.13
CA VAL A 305 -8.10 9.88 -18.12
C VAL A 305 -7.04 10.93 -18.41
N ARG A 306 -5.79 10.53 -18.34
CA ARG A 306 -4.67 11.32 -18.82
C ARG A 306 -4.49 11.04 -20.30
N VAL A 307 -4.91 12.00 -21.15
CA VAL A 307 -4.67 11.96 -22.58
C VAL A 307 -3.40 12.74 -22.87
N PRO A 308 -2.34 12.12 -23.41
CA PRO A 308 -1.11 12.80 -23.76
C PRO A 308 -1.39 14.02 -24.65
N GLN A 309 -0.82 15.16 -24.28
CA GLN A 309 -0.91 16.38 -25.05
C GLN A 309 0.32 16.50 -25.98
N PRO A 310 0.16 16.98 -27.22
CA PRO A 310 1.23 16.96 -28.24
C PRO A 310 2.45 17.85 -27.94
N HIS A 311 2.42 18.61 -26.86
CA HIS A 311 3.53 19.51 -26.50
C HIS A 311 3.65 19.58 -24.97
N GLY A 312 4.67 18.92 -24.44
CA GLY A 312 5.05 19.04 -23.02
C GLY A 312 5.46 20.48 -22.66
N PRO A 313 5.65 20.78 -21.39
CA PRO A 313 6.01 22.12 -20.88
C PRO A 313 7.29 22.68 -21.51
N GLU A 314 8.12 21.83 -22.10
CA GLU A 314 9.36 22.26 -22.77
C GLU A 314 9.18 23.13 -23.98
N THR A 315 8.07 23.04 -24.72
CA THR A 315 7.94 23.73 -26.00
C THR A 315 7.23 25.06 -25.92
N GLY A 316 6.57 25.38 -24.80
CA GLY A 316 5.79 26.61 -24.64
C GLY A 316 4.63 26.75 -25.64
N LYS A 317 4.33 25.70 -26.40
CA LYS A 317 3.24 25.68 -27.38
C LYS A 317 1.99 25.06 -26.78
N LYS A 318 0.83 25.65 -27.08
CA LYS A 318 -0.46 25.07 -26.70
C LYS A 318 -0.68 23.75 -27.44
N ALA A 319 -1.23 22.77 -26.76
CA ALA A 319 -1.66 21.50 -27.32
C ALA A 319 -2.58 21.73 -28.55
N THR A 320 -2.32 21.00 -29.62
CA THR A 320 -3.20 21.00 -30.78
C THR A 320 -4.13 19.80 -30.70
N VAL A 321 -5.42 20.05 -30.55
CA VAL A 321 -6.44 18.98 -30.50
C VAL A 321 -6.33 18.10 -31.72
N GLY A 322 -6.20 16.78 -31.53
CA GLY A 322 -6.11 15.79 -32.63
C GLY A 322 -4.72 15.51 -33.19
N ALA A 323 -3.67 16.16 -32.71
CA ALA A 323 -2.30 15.77 -33.05
C ALA A 323 -1.92 14.44 -32.41
N LYS A 324 -1.13 13.61 -33.07
CA LYS A 324 -0.60 12.39 -32.46
C LYS A 324 0.35 12.76 -31.32
N PRO A 325 0.27 12.10 -30.18
CA PRO A 325 1.25 12.24 -29.09
C PRO A 325 2.66 12.00 -29.61
N THR A 326 3.61 12.82 -29.24
CA THR A 326 5.01 12.72 -29.66
C THR A 326 5.87 11.90 -28.73
N GLY A 327 5.33 11.04 -27.93
CA GLY A 327 6.07 10.18 -27.00
C GLY A 327 6.80 10.91 -25.86
N ASN A 328 6.87 12.23 -25.92
CA ASN A 328 7.50 13.07 -24.90
C ASN A 328 6.49 13.60 -23.88
N ASP A 329 5.21 13.39 -24.13
CA ASP A 329 4.13 14.12 -23.45
C ASP A 329 3.60 13.38 -22.21
N GLU A 330 3.60 12.04 -22.20
CA GLU A 330 3.07 11.26 -21.06
C GLU A 330 3.85 11.44 -19.74
N PRO A 331 5.20 11.46 -19.74
CA PRO A 331 5.97 11.56 -18.49
C PRO A 331 5.87 12.91 -17.79
N TRP A 332 5.39 13.92 -18.49
CA TRP A 332 5.38 15.32 -18.04
C TRP A 332 4.05 15.79 -17.51
N GLN A 333 3.01 14.97 -17.67
CA GLN A 333 1.66 15.42 -17.41
C GLN A 333 1.07 14.77 -16.19
N THR A 334 0.63 15.61 -15.27
CA THR A 334 -0.35 15.26 -14.25
C THR A 334 -1.76 15.75 -14.64
N ASN A 335 -2.00 16.08 -15.92
CA ASN A 335 -3.29 16.53 -16.42
C ASN A 335 -4.21 15.34 -16.70
N PHE A 336 -5.03 14.98 -15.73
CA PHE A 336 -6.11 14.02 -15.91
C PHE A 336 -7.42 14.78 -16.04
N ASP A 337 -8.12 14.59 -17.15
CA ASP A 337 -9.43 15.18 -17.41
C ASP A 337 -10.56 14.16 -17.19
N LEU A 338 -11.74 14.64 -16.83
CA LEU A 338 -12.96 13.83 -16.81
C LEU A 338 -13.56 13.74 -18.22
N TYR A 339 -13.61 12.53 -18.76
CA TYR A 339 -14.21 12.25 -20.06
C TYR A 339 -15.56 11.56 -19.87
N ARG A 340 -16.62 12.10 -20.51
CA ARG A 340 -17.89 11.39 -20.65
C ARG A 340 -17.83 10.45 -21.85
N LEU A 341 -18.03 9.17 -21.60
CA LEU A 341 -18.00 8.07 -22.54
C LEU A 341 -19.42 7.55 -22.77
N ASP A 342 -19.83 7.40 -24.03
CA ASP A 342 -21.11 6.77 -24.38
C ASP A 342 -21.09 5.29 -23.98
N ALA A 343 -22.01 4.84 -23.14
CA ALA A 343 -22.08 3.45 -22.68
C ALA A 343 -22.36 2.44 -23.81
N ALA A 344 -22.89 2.88 -24.95
CA ALA A 344 -23.07 2.09 -26.15
C ALA A 344 -21.82 2.08 -27.06
N GLY A 345 -20.83 2.93 -26.76
CA GLY A 345 -19.59 3.05 -27.56
C GLY A 345 -19.80 3.63 -28.96
N LYS A 346 -20.90 4.35 -29.20
CA LYS A 346 -21.25 4.91 -30.53
C LYS A 346 -20.85 6.36 -30.72
N ALA A 347 -20.90 7.17 -29.63
CA ALA A 347 -20.53 8.57 -29.66
C ALA A 347 -19.06 8.75 -29.25
N ALA A 348 -18.42 9.79 -29.75
CA ALA A 348 -17.07 10.16 -29.36
C ALA A 348 -17.00 10.60 -27.89
N PRO A 349 -15.90 10.33 -27.17
CA PRO A 349 -15.65 10.85 -25.84
C PRO A 349 -15.73 12.37 -25.77
N VAL A 350 -16.30 12.91 -24.71
CA VAL A 350 -16.43 14.36 -24.47
C VAL A 350 -15.62 14.73 -23.23
N ASN A 351 -14.60 15.57 -23.37
CA ASN A 351 -13.84 16.11 -22.26
C ASN A 351 -14.69 17.16 -21.51
N LEU A 352 -14.96 16.91 -20.24
CA LEU A 352 -15.80 17.75 -19.37
C LEU A 352 -14.99 18.84 -18.64
N THR A 353 -13.69 18.63 -18.45
CA THR A 353 -12.81 19.47 -17.62
C THR A 353 -11.62 20.04 -18.35
N ALA A 354 -11.66 20.13 -19.67
CA ALA A 354 -10.59 20.62 -20.55
C ALA A 354 -10.03 22.01 -20.20
N SER A 355 -10.73 22.78 -19.37
CA SER A 355 -10.27 24.10 -18.91
C SER A 355 -9.31 24.02 -17.70
N ASN A 356 -9.27 22.90 -16.99
CA ASN A 356 -8.33 22.67 -15.89
C ASN A 356 -7.05 22.00 -16.46
N PRO A 357 -5.86 22.61 -16.32
CA PRO A 357 -4.62 21.99 -16.81
C PRO A 357 -4.01 21.01 -15.81
N ALA A 358 -4.68 20.71 -14.69
CA ALA A 358 -4.22 19.86 -13.61
C ALA A 358 -5.17 18.65 -13.44
N TRP A 359 -5.01 17.89 -12.37
CA TRP A 359 -5.65 16.61 -12.17
C TRP A 359 -7.09 16.74 -11.71
N ASP A 360 -8.04 16.15 -12.46
CA ASP A 360 -9.44 15.95 -12.09
C ASP A 360 -9.72 14.44 -11.88
N ALA A 361 -10.30 14.05 -10.73
CA ALA A 361 -10.44 12.66 -10.33
C ALA A 361 -11.72 12.39 -9.53
N GLY A 362 -12.05 11.11 -9.38
CA GLY A 362 -13.07 10.63 -8.46
C GLY A 362 -14.49 11.12 -8.78
N PRO A 363 -15.02 10.93 -10.01
CA PRO A 363 -16.35 11.45 -10.38
C PRO A 363 -17.46 10.71 -9.62
N VAL A 364 -18.44 11.49 -9.09
CA VAL A 364 -19.64 10.99 -8.42
C VAL A 364 -20.85 11.81 -8.87
N PHE A 365 -21.88 11.20 -9.42
CA PHE A 365 -23.09 11.90 -9.83
C PHE A 365 -24.06 12.12 -8.66
N SER A 366 -24.79 13.24 -8.70
CA SER A 366 -26.04 13.37 -7.95
C SER A 366 -27.05 12.33 -8.46
N SER A 367 -28.00 11.94 -7.60
CA SER A 367 -29.00 10.92 -7.94
C SER A 367 -29.88 11.29 -9.14
N ASP A 368 -30.10 12.60 -9.37
CA ASP A 368 -30.87 13.14 -10.51
C ASP A 368 -30.00 13.36 -11.77
N GLY A 369 -28.68 13.09 -11.69
CA GLY A 369 -27.72 13.22 -12.80
C GLY A 369 -27.40 14.66 -13.20
N LYS A 370 -27.89 15.67 -12.49
CA LYS A 370 -27.67 17.07 -12.88
C LYS A 370 -26.35 17.65 -12.39
N THR A 371 -25.79 17.09 -11.32
CA THR A 371 -24.52 17.53 -10.75
C THR A 371 -23.50 16.39 -10.79
N LEU A 372 -22.29 16.72 -11.21
CA LEU A 372 -21.13 15.84 -11.12
C LEU A 372 -20.21 16.41 -10.04
N TYR A 373 -20.00 15.65 -8.97
CA TYR A 373 -19.00 15.94 -7.95
C TYR A 373 -17.68 15.27 -8.32
N TYR A 374 -16.56 15.93 -8.04
CA TYR A 374 -15.22 15.38 -8.31
C TYR A 374 -14.16 16.12 -7.48
N ARG A 375 -12.94 15.63 -7.51
CA ARG A 375 -11.77 16.26 -6.91
C ARG A 375 -10.94 16.91 -8.01
N ALA A 376 -10.37 18.08 -7.72
CA ALA A 376 -9.53 18.79 -8.68
C ALA A 376 -8.31 19.42 -8.01
N MET A 377 -7.15 19.25 -8.63
CA MET A 377 -5.95 20.05 -8.39
C MET A 377 -5.95 21.31 -9.23
N LYS A 378 -5.06 22.25 -8.95
CA LYS A 378 -4.96 23.55 -9.65
C LYS A 378 -3.64 23.71 -10.40
N ARG A 379 -2.57 23.01 -9.98
CA ARG A 379 -1.21 23.18 -10.50
C ARG A 379 -0.80 21.99 -11.34
N PRO A 380 -0.57 22.15 -12.66
CA PRO A 380 -0.08 21.08 -13.50
C PRO A 380 1.38 20.73 -13.14
N GLY A 381 1.71 19.44 -13.22
CA GLY A 381 3.05 18.93 -12.94
C GLY A 381 3.38 18.73 -11.45
N PHE A 382 2.50 19.11 -10.54
CA PHE A 382 2.69 18.95 -9.10
C PHE A 382 1.69 17.94 -8.52
N GLU A 383 2.12 16.71 -8.29
CA GLU A 383 1.25 15.63 -7.84
C GLU A 383 0.81 15.74 -6.36
N ALA A 384 1.48 16.58 -5.58
CA ALA A 384 1.11 16.86 -4.19
C ALA A 384 0.27 18.14 -4.03
N ASP A 385 -0.27 18.66 -5.13
CA ASP A 385 -1.23 19.76 -5.05
C ASP A 385 -2.52 19.32 -4.36
N ARG A 386 -3.19 20.27 -3.71
CA ARG A 386 -4.41 19.98 -2.96
C ARG A 386 -5.57 19.59 -3.87
N PHE A 387 -6.16 18.44 -3.64
CA PHE A 387 -7.45 18.09 -4.21
C PHE A 387 -8.58 18.85 -3.53
N GLY A 388 -9.10 19.88 -4.20
CA GLY A 388 -10.33 20.56 -3.83
C GLY A 388 -11.57 19.76 -4.25
N LEU A 389 -12.67 19.91 -3.51
CA LEU A 389 -13.96 19.30 -3.84
C LEU A 389 -14.74 20.19 -4.81
N MET A 390 -15.14 19.65 -5.96
CA MET A 390 -15.81 20.37 -7.03
C MET A 390 -17.24 19.88 -7.25
N ALA A 391 -18.09 20.79 -7.69
CA ALA A 391 -19.43 20.49 -8.20
C ALA A 391 -19.59 21.11 -9.59
N MET A 392 -19.91 20.30 -10.59
CA MET A 392 -20.17 20.71 -11.97
C MET A 392 -21.67 20.55 -12.26
N ASP A 393 -22.29 21.58 -12.79
CA ASP A 393 -23.59 21.46 -13.46
C ASP A 393 -23.40 20.74 -14.79
N VAL A 394 -23.96 19.56 -14.95
CA VAL A 394 -23.72 18.67 -16.09
C VAL A 394 -24.23 19.26 -17.41
N ALA A 395 -25.30 20.07 -17.37
CA ALA A 395 -25.91 20.66 -18.55
C ALA A 395 -25.07 21.82 -19.10
N SER A 396 -24.56 22.67 -18.22
CA SER A 396 -23.81 23.88 -18.61
C SER A 396 -22.29 23.67 -18.61
N GLY A 397 -21.77 22.60 -17.95
CA GLY A 397 -20.35 22.38 -17.74
C GLY A 397 -19.70 23.34 -16.74
N LYS A 398 -20.47 24.17 -16.05
CA LYS A 398 -19.93 25.13 -15.07
C LYS A 398 -19.60 24.44 -13.76
N SER A 399 -18.38 24.64 -13.28
CA SER A 399 -17.86 24.07 -12.03
C SER A 399 -17.67 25.14 -10.96
N ARG A 400 -17.85 24.75 -9.69
CA ARG A 400 -17.46 25.54 -8.52
C ARG A 400 -16.77 24.67 -7.48
N GLU A 401 -15.84 25.22 -6.72
CA GLU A 401 -15.26 24.56 -5.54
C GLU A 401 -16.26 24.65 -4.37
N ILE A 402 -16.48 23.53 -3.66
CA ILE A 402 -17.48 23.43 -2.59
C ILE A 402 -16.94 24.01 -1.29
N ALA A 403 -15.73 23.64 -0.90
CA ALA A 403 -15.11 24.01 0.39
C ALA A 403 -13.75 24.70 0.20
N PRO A 404 -13.68 25.88 -0.45
CA PRO A 404 -12.40 26.51 -0.81
C PRO A 404 -11.53 26.95 0.37
N LYS A 405 -12.12 27.05 1.58
CA LYS A 405 -11.41 27.41 2.81
C LYS A 405 -10.93 26.18 3.60
N TRP A 406 -11.32 24.98 3.21
CA TRP A 406 -10.89 23.75 3.84
C TRP A 406 -9.54 23.33 3.23
N ASP A 407 -8.48 23.69 3.90
CA ASP A 407 -7.10 23.47 3.42
C ASP A 407 -6.60 22.07 3.75
N ARG A 408 -7.31 21.07 3.21
CA ARG A 408 -6.94 19.64 3.22
C ARG A 408 -7.19 19.06 1.85
N SER A 409 -6.39 18.07 1.48
CA SER A 409 -6.54 17.32 0.23
C SER A 409 -7.60 16.24 0.40
N ALA A 410 -8.69 16.31 -0.36
CA ALA A 410 -9.79 15.36 -0.26
C ALA A 410 -9.41 13.99 -0.82
N GLY A 411 -9.69 12.93 -0.06
CA GLY A 411 -9.66 11.54 -0.51
C GLY A 411 -10.91 11.16 -1.32
N GLU A 412 -11.27 9.86 -1.33
CA GLU A 412 -12.49 9.38 -2.01
C GLU A 412 -13.74 10.14 -1.57
N ILE A 413 -14.66 10.36 -2.50
CA ILE A 413 -15.91 11.09 -2.28
C ILE A 413 -17.08 10.10 -2.17
N VAL A 414 -17.87 10.26 -1.12
CA VAL A 414 -19.16 9.58 -0.96
C VAL A 414 -20.25 10.62 -0.76
N LEU A 415 -21.28 10.59 -1.61
CA LEU A 415 -22.42 11.51 -1.55
C LEU A 415 -23.47 10.98 -0.57
N SER A 416 -24.04 11.87 0.27
CA SER A 416 -25.20 11.52 1.11
C SER A 416 -26.44 11.20 0.29
N ALA A 417 -27.34 10.39 0.83
CA ALA A 417 -28.57 9.97 0.13
C ALA A 417 -29.50 11.15 -0.20
N ASP A 418 -29.50 12.20 0.63
CA ASP A 418 -30.25 13.44 0.42
C ASP A 418 -29.56 14.45 -0.51
N GLY A 419 -28.32 14.13 -0.95
CA GLY A 419 -27.52 15.00 -1.80
C GLY A 419 -27.00 16.28 -1.12
N ALA A 420 -27.11 16.40 0.22
CA ALA A 420 -26.76 17.62 0.94
C ALA A 420 -25.29 17.63 1.44
N SER A 421 -24.64 16.47 1.51
CA SER A 421 -23.30 16.36 2.08
C SER A 421 -22.41 15.42 1.29
N LEU A 422 -21.09 15.69 1.29
CA LEU A 422 -20.05 14.76 0.87
C LEU A 422 -19.33 14.23 2.10
N TYR A 423 -18.94 12.95 2.06
CA TYR A 423 -18.05 12.34 3.03
C TYR A 423 -16.72 12.03 2.34
N THR A 424 -15.61 12.35 3.01
CA THR A 424 -14.26 12.11 2.51
C THR A 424 -13.30 12.00 3.68
N SER A 425 -12.19 11.31 3.50
CA SER A 425 -11.08 11.35 4.46
C SER A 425 -9.98 12.28 3.95
N ALA A 426 -9.16 12.77 4.87
CA ALA A 426 -8.01 13.62 4.53
C ALA A 426 -6.99 13.60 5.67
N ASP A 427 -5.71 13.78 5.37
CA ASP A 427 -4.68 14.02 6.38
C ASP A 427 -4.97 15.31 7.14
N ASP A 428 -4.88 15.26 8.46
CA ASP A 428 -5.13 16.38 9.35
C ASP A 428 -4.37 16.27 10.66
N LEU A 429 -3.25 16.99 10.76
CA LEU A 429 -2.40 17.12 11.95
C LEU A 429 -1.90 15.75 12.48
N GLY A 430 -1.42 14.88 11.59
CA GLY A 430 -0.89 13.57 11.93
C GLY A 430 -1.94 12.48 12.13
N GLU A 431 -3.21 12.77 11.88
CA GLU A 431 -4.31 11.82 11.79
C GLU A 431 -4.85 11.77 10.35
N HIS A 432 -5.69 10.78 10.03
CA HIS A 432 -6.39 10.73 8.74
C HIS A 432 -7.90 10.54 8.99
N PRO A 433 -8.59 11.60 9.49
CA PRO A 433 -9.98 11.54 9.91
C PRO A 433 -10.98 11.44 8.75
N LEU A 434 -12.20 11.01 9.09
CA LEU A 434 -13.38 11.12 8.23
C LEU A 434 -14.05 12.49 8.44
N PHE A 435 -14.28 13.19 7.34
CA PHE A 435 -14.99 14.46 7.30
C PHE A 435 -16.36 14.34 6.62
N LYS A 436 -17.30 15.16 7.10
CA LYS A 436 -18.55 15.50 6.42
C LYS A 436 -18.47 16.94 5.92
N ILE A 437 -18.69 17.14 4.65
CA ILE A 437 -18.68 18.46 4.00
C ILE A 437 -20.12 18.83 3.62
N ASP A 438 -20.65 19.90 4.17
CA ASP A 438 -21.93 20.46 3.75
C ASP A 438 -21.79 21.14 2.39
N ILE A 439 -22.54 20.68 1.39
CA ILE A 439 -22.39 21.13 0.00
C ILE A 439 -22.80 22.58 -0.20
N ALA A 440 -23.79 23.04 0.57
CA ALA A 440 -24.33 24.41 0.43
C ALA A 440 -23.40 25.44 1.05
N SER A 441 -22.89 25.18 2.25
CA SER A 441 -22.04 26.13 2.99
C SER A 441 -20.54 25.92 2.80
N GLY A 442 -20.12 24.73 2.37
CA GLY A 442 -18.72 24.33 2.31
C GLY A 442 -18.10 24.04 3.67
N GLN A 443 -18.92 23.93 4.74
CA GLN A 443 -18.41 23.64 6.08
C GLN A 443 -17.94 22.18 6.18
N ALA A 444 -16.70 21.99 6.62
CA ALA A 444 -16.13 20.70 6.95
C ALA A 444 -16.32 20.39 8.44
N THR A 445 -16.83 19.19 8.75
CA THR A 445 -17.01 18.69 10.11
C THR A 445 -16.29 17.37 10.25
N LYS A 446 -15.37 17.27 11.21
CA LYS A 446 -14.65 16.01 11.54
C LYS A 446 -15.61 15.07 12.28
N LEU A 447 -15.85 13.88 11.73
CA LEU A 447 -16.74 12.87 12.32
C LEU A 447 -15.97 11.83 13.14
N VAL A 448 -14.87 11.32 12.62
CA VAL A 448 -14.00 10.36 13.27
C VAL A 448 -12.60 10.93 13.25
N GLY A 449 -12.04 11.26 14.40
CA GLY A 449 -10.86 12.11 14.50
C GLY A 449 -9.56 11.38 14.82
N GLU A 450 -9.62 10.17 15.34
CA GLU A 450 -8.44 9.43 15.79
C GLU A 450 -8.11 8.28 14.83
N GLY A 451 -6.82 8.09 14.53
CA GLY A 451 -6.33 7.07 13.62
C GLY A 451 -6.50 7.42 12.14
N SER A 452 -6.34 6.43 11.29
CA SER A 452 -6.43 6.58 9.84
C SER A 452 -7.66 5.86 9.29
N VAL A 453 -8.59 6.63 8.69
CA VAL A 453 -9.86 6.15 8.10
C VAL A 453 -9.71 6.03 6.60
N HIS A 454 -10.12 4.87 6.02
CA HIS A 454 -10.02 4.59 4.60
C HIS A 454 -11.31 3.95 4.06
N GLY A 455 -11.56 4.14 2.75
CA GLY A 455 -12.63 3.50 2.00
C GLY A 455 -14.03 3.68 2.60
N PRO A 456 -14.47 4.92 2.91
CA PRO A 456 -15.80 5.12 3.43
C PRO A 456 -16.86 4.71 2.42
N THR A 457 -17.93 4.08 2.90
CA THR A 457 -19.13 3.74 2.12
C THR A 457 -20.36 4.09 2.92
N LEU A 458 -21.42 4.48 2.22
CA LEU A 458 -22.65 4.95 2.83
C LEU A 458 -23.86 4.28 2.19
N ALA A 459 -24.78 3.80 3.03
CA ALA A 459 -26.11 3.39 2.60
C ALA A 459 -27.15 3.66 3.70
N GLY A 460 -28.28 4.26 3.32
CA GLY A 460 -29.28 4.72 4.27
C GLY A 460 -28.68 5.70 5.30
N ASN A 461 -28.78 5.36 6.59
CA ASN A 461 -28.18 6.11 7.68
C ASN A 461 -26.90 5.45 8.25
N THR A 462 -26.28 4.56 7.50
CA THR A 462 -25.10 3.81 7.96
C THR A 462 -23.87 4.19 7.15
N LEU A 463 -22.81 4.62 7.83
CA LEU A 463 -21.45 4.71 7.32
C LEU A 463 -20.69 3.45 7.70
N ALA A 464 -19.90 2.90 6.77
CA ALA A 464 -18.92 1.87 7.05
C ALA A 464 -17.57 2.27 6.43
N PHE A 465 -16.47 1.95 7.10
CA PHE A 465 -15.11 2.30 6.69
C PHE A 465 -14.11 1.38 7.37
N THR A 466 -12.88 1.33 6.89
CA THR A 466 -11.76 0.79 7.67
C THR A 466 -11.09 1.90 8.46
N ARG A 467 -10.58 1.55 9.64
CA ARG A 467 -9.79 2.43 10.49
C ARG A 467 -8.65 1.65 11.11
N ASN A 468 -7.48 2.26 11.12
CA ASN A 468 -6.29 1.73 11.79
C ASN A 468 -5.64 2.79 12.70
N SER A 469 -4.59 2.41 13.43
CA SER A 469 -3.78 3.30 14.26
C SER A 469 -2.39 2.69 14.48
N LEU A 470 -1.50 3.43 15.10
CA LEU A 470 -0.17 2.92 15.48
C LEU A 470 -0.19 1.63 16.33
N LYS A 471 -1.33 1.26 16.94
CA LYS A 471 -1.47 0.03 17.74
C LYS A 471 -2.29 -1.07 17.08
N SER A 472 -2.93 -0.83 15.96
CA SER A 472 -3.78 -1.83 15.32
C SER A 472 -3.84 -1.62 13.81
N GLY A 473 -3.70 -2.70 13.06
CA GLY A 473 -4.04 -2.75 11.65
C GLY A 473 -5.53 -2.46 11.40
N ASP A 474 -5.90 -2.42 10.12
CA ASP A 474 -7.27 -2.10 9.72
C ASP A 474 -8.31 -2.95 10.45
N GLN A 475 -9.32 -2.26 10.99
CA GLN A 475 -10.56 -2.82 11.47
C GLN A 475 -11.73 -2.22 10.68
N VAL A 476 -12.77 -2.99 10.47
CA VAL A 476 -14.01 -2.45 9.90
C VAL A 476 -14.83 -1.82 11.01
N PHE A 477 -15.21 -0.57 10.81
CA PHE A 477 -16.07 0.21 11.70
C PHE A 477 -17.38 0.59 11.01
N VAL A 478 -18.40 0.83 11.82
CA VAL A 478 -19.66 1.42 11.38
C VAL A 478 -20.08 2.54 12.34
N SER A 479 -20.76 3.56 11.79
CA SER A 479 -21.42 4.64 12.54
C SER A 479 -22.69 5.06 11.82
N ASP A 480 -23.44 5.99 12.39
CA ASP A 480 -24.43 6.73 11.63
C ASP A 480 -23.77 7.86 10.79
N VAL A 481 -24.58 8.54 9.98
CA VAL A 481 -24.16 9.64 9.10
C VAL A 481 -23.65 10.90 9.84
N GLN A 482 -23.77 10.94 11.17
CA GLN A 482 -23.23 11.99 12.02
C GLN A 482 -21.98 11.50 12.80
N GLY A 483 -21.50 10.30 12.54
CA GLY A 483 -20.37 9.69 13.23
C GLY A 483 -20.73 9.12 14.61
N GLN A 484 -22.03 9.12 14.97
CA GLN A 484 -22.47 8.60 16.26
C GLN A 484 -22.61 7.08 16.25
N GLY A 485 -22.59 6.46 17.43
CA GLY A 485 -22.69 5.01 17.53
C GLY A 485 -21.51 4.25 16.92
N LEU A 486 -20.35 4.90 16.84
CA LEU A 486 -19.12 4.32 16.31
C LEU A 486 -18.79 2.99 17.02
N ARG A 487 -18.65 1.93 16.25
CA ARG A 487 -18.28 0.60 16.79
C ARG A 487 -17.46 -0.21 15.80
N ALA A 488 -16.51 -0.98 16.33
CA ALA A 488 -15.75 -1.96 15.57
C ALA A 488 -16.62 -3.18 15.23
N ILE A 489 -16.44 -3.72 14.03
CA ILE A 489 -17.07 -4.94 13.55
C ILE A 489 -16.07 -6.10 13.58
N THR A 490 -14.79 -5.81 13.47
CA THR A 490 -13.69 -6.77 13.51
C THR A 490 -12.77 -6.49 14.69
N GLN A 491 -11.96 -7.48 15.05
CA GLN A 491 -11.08 -7.40 16.21
C GLN A 491 -9.82 -6.59 15.92
N SER A 492 -9.29 -5.91 16.93
CA SER A 492 -8.01 -5.21 16.91
C SER A 492 -6.82 -6.20 16.94
N ALA A 493 -5.64 -5.72 16.60
CA ALA A 493 -4.41 -6.52 16.71
C ALA A 493 -4.16 -6.98 18.16
N GLY A 494 -4.45 -6.13 19.17
CA GLY A 494 -4.32 -6.51 20.57
C GLY A 494 -5.29 -7.60 21.02
N GLU A 495 -6.51 -7.64 20.46
CA GLU A 495 -7.47 -8.72 20.71
C GLU A 495 -7.09 -10.03 20.02
N LEU A 496 -6.43 -9.95 18.84
CA LEU A 496 -5.97 -11.12 18.09
C LEU A 496 -4.66 -11.71 18.64
N LEU A 497 -3.85 -10.89 19.29
CA LEU A 497 -2.52 -11.22 19.81
C LEU A 497 -2.42 -10.86 21.31
N PRO A 498 -3.17 -11.53 22.19
CA PRO A 498 -3.26 -11.15 23.61
C PRO A 498 -1.93 -11.29 24.38
N GLU A 499 -0.97 -12.07 23.87
CA GLU A 499 0.37 -12.22 24.44
C GLU A 499 1.33 -11.11 24.00
N VAL A 500 0.94 -10.27 23.03
CA VAL A 500 1.78 -9.19 22.49
C VAL A 500 1.47 -7.88 23.19
N GLN A 501 2.52 -7.23 23.64
CA GLN A 501 2.46 -5.88 24.19
C GLN A 501 2.95 -4.87 23.13
N PHE A 502 2.07 -3.93 22.77
CA PHE A 502 2.41 -2.81 21.92
C PHE A 502 2.96 -1.65 22.75
N GLY A 503 3.92 -0.91 22.20
CA GLY A 503 4.40 0.32 22.79
C GLY A 503 3.34 1.42 22.78
N ASP A 504 3.22 2.17 23.87
CA ASP A 504 2.39 3.39 23.91
C ASP A 504 3.00 4.47 23.05
N TYR A 505 2.17 5.32 22.47
CA TYR A 505 2.60 6.42 21.63
C TYR A 505 2.00 7.75 22.07
N GLU A 506 2.71 8.82 21.78
CA GLU A 506 2.29 10.18 22.05
C GLU A 506 2.64 11.07 20.86
N GLN A 507 1.74 11.99 20.48
CA GLN A 507 2.06 13.06 19.55
C GLN A 507 2.71 14.22 20.33
N PHE A 508 3.76 14.81 19.77
CA PHE A 508 4.38 16.01 20.29
C PHE A 508 4.53 17.08 19.21
N GLN A 509 4.80 18.31 19.61
CA GLN A 509 4.99 19.43 18.69
C GLN A 509 6.12 20.33 19.15
N PHE A 510 6.74 21.00 18.19
CA PHE A 510 7.84 21.92 18.42
C PHE A 510 7.88 23.02 17.34
N LYS A 511 8.76 24.01 17.51
CA LYS A 511 8.98 25.05 16.50
C LYS A 511 10.10 24.61 15.54
N GLY A 512 9.74 24.36 14.28
CA GLY A 512 10.61 23.93 13.21
C GLY A 512 11.22 25.08 12.39
N TRP A 513 11.46 24.80 11.10
CA TRP A 513 11.86 25.81 10.14
C TRP A 513 10.82 26.94 10.11
N ASN A 514 11.25 28.16 9.79
CA ASN A 514 10.39 29.36 9.78
C ASN A 514 9.63 29.62 11.09
N ASN A 515 9.98 28.95 12.20
CA ASN A 515 9.24 29.00 13.46
C ASN A 515 7.79 28.45 13.37
N ASP A 516 7.50 27.63 12.36
CA ASP A 516 6.22 26.95 12.20
C ASP A 516 6.06 25.81 13.19
N THR A 517 4.81 25.41 13.48
CA THR A 517 4.56 24.26 14.34
C THR A 517 4.70 22.98 13.54
N VAL A 518 5.67 22.17 13.94
CA VAL A 518 5.95 20.84 13.39
C VAL A 518 5.50 19.79 14.39
N HIS A 519 4.93 18.71 13.89
CA HIS A 519 4.42 17.60 14.69
C HIS A 519 5.31 16.37 14.56
N GLY A 520 5.28 15.52 15.56
CA GLY A 520 5.94 14.24 15.54
C GLY A 520 5.26 13.25 16.48
N TYR A 521 5.64 11.98 16.36
CA TYR A 521 5.21 10.92 17.24
C TYR A 521 6.42 10.30 17.93
N VAL A 522 6.23 9.94 19.20
CA VAL A 522 7.15 9.08 19.94
C VAL A 522 6.43 7.78 20.32
N VAL A 523 7.09 6.64 20.12
CA VAL A 523 6.57 5.32 20.54
C VAL A 523 7.50 4.76 21.59
N LYS A 524 6.95 4.41 22.75
CA LYS A 524 7.68 3.78 23.85
C LYS A 524 8.00 2.31 23.51
N PRO A 525 9.12 1.74 23.95
CA PRO A 525 9.35 0.31 23.79
C PRO A 525 8.30 -0.50 24.54
N TYR A 526 7.98 -1.72 24.05
CA TYR A 526 6.97 -2.60 24.67
C TYR A 526 7.20 -2.85 26.17
N ASN A 527 8.46 -2.90 26.57
CA ASN A 527 8.92 -3.17 27.94
C ASN A 527 9.32 -1.88 28.70
N TYR A 528 8.68 -0.75 28.35
CA TYR A 528 8.96 0.55 28.96
C TYR A 528 8.84 0.50 30.48
N GLN A 529 9.81 1.08 31.17
CA GLN A 529 9.83 1.27 32.62
C GLN A 529 10.27 2.71 32.91
N GLU A 530 9.54 3.37 33.77
CA GLU A 530 9.85 4.73 34.19
C GLU A 530 11.27 4.83 34.76
N GLY A 531 11.99 5.90 34.44
CA GLY A 531 13.37 6.15 34.88
C GLY A 531 14.45 5.39 34.10
N LYS A 532 14.10 4.47 33.18
CA LYS A 532 15.06 3.83 32.28
C LYS A 532 15.20 4.58 30.95
N THR A 533 16.37 4.50 30.34
CA THR A 533 16.63 5.01 29.01
C THR A 533 16.75 3.88 27.98
N TYR A 534 16.35 4.15 26.75
CA TYR A 534 16.26 3.16 25.66
C TYR A 534 16.97 3.67 24.41
N PRO A 535 17.62 2.80 23.62
CA PRO A 535 18.16 3.18 22.34
C PRO A 535 17.05 3.57 21.37
N VAL A 536 17.36 4.43 20.39
CA VAL A 536 16.37 5.10 19.56
C VAL A 536 16.49 4.69 18.09
N ALA A 537 15.37 4.28 17.49
CA ALA A 537 15.15 4.24 16.05
C ALA A 537 14.46 5.54 15.62
N PHE A 538 15.17 6.40 14.89
CA PHE A 538 14.65 7.65 14.35
C PHE A 538 14.21 7.42 12.92
N LEU A 539 12.89 7.41 12.67
CA LEU A 539 12.30 7.09 11.38
C LEU A 539 12.00 8.35 10.58
N ILE A 540 12.38 8.37 9.30
CA ILE A 540 12.16 9.46 8.35
C ILE A 540 11.28 8.92 7.22
N HIS A 541 10.09 9.54 7.04
CA HIS A 541 9.16 9.07 6.01
C HIS A 541 9.59 9.45 4.59
N GLY A 542 9.09 8.68 3.63
CA GLY A 542 9.19 8.94 2.20
C GLY A 542 8.11 9.89 1.70
N GLY A 543 8.09 10.10 0.42
CA GLY A 543 7.25 11.05 -0.30
C GLY A 543 8.16 11.94 -1.15
N PRO A 544 8.52 13.17 -0.74
CA PRO A 544 8.47 13.73 0.63
C PRO A 544 7.09 14.18 1.11
N GLN A 545 6.17 14.43 0.21
CA GLN A 545 4.81 14.82 0.54
C GLN A 545 4.01 13.58 1.02
N GLY A 546 3.96 13.41 2.34
CA GLY A 546 3.33 12.31 3.04
C GLY A 546 3.34 12.56 4.55
N SER A 547 2.98 11.57 5.34
CA SER A 547 3.06 11.61 6.80
C SER A 547 3.21 10.20 7.34
N PHE A 548 3.94 10.01 8.43
CA PHE A 548 3.82 8.77 9.20
C PHE A 548 2.47 8.69 9.90
N GLY A 549 2.05 9.78 10.52
CA GLY A 549 0.78 9.93 11.20
C GLY A 549 0.47 8.82 12.20
N ASN A 550 -0.76 8.83 12.72
CA ASN A 550 -1.33 7.77 13.54
C ASN A 550 -1.94 6.68 12.64
N GLY A 551 -1.07 5.99 11.88
CA GLY A 551 -1.45 4.98 10.92
C GLY A 551 -0.67 3.67 11.07
N TRP A 552 -1.31 2.56 10.67
CA TRP A 552 -0.67 1.25 10.62
C TRP A 552 0.01 1.03 9.27
N SER A 553 1.28 0.73 9.30
CA SER A 553 2.01 0.28 8.11
C SER A 553 2.32 -1.22 8.18
N ASN A 554 2.15 -1.92 7.07
CA ASN A 554 2.60 -3.31 6.92
C ASN A 554 4.03 -3.40 6.37
N ARG A 555 4.74 -2.28 6.31
CA ARG A 555 6.13 -2.13 5.86
C ARG A 555 6.96 -1.44 6.94
N TRP A 556 6.92 -0.14 7.02
CA TRP A 556 7.58 0.69 8.02
C TRP A 556 6.66 0.86 9.24
N ASN A 557 6.64 -0.15 10.13
CA ASN A 557 5.78 -0.14 11.31
C ASN A 557 6.62 0.17 12.57
N PRO A 558 6.38 1.29 13.25
CA PRO A 558 7.16 1.66 14.44
C PRO A 558 7.04 0.64 15.58
N GLN A 559 5.95 -0.14 15.63
CA GLN A 559 5.78 -1.18 16.66
C GLN A 559 6.73 -2.36 16.48
N THR A 560 7.24 -2.61 15.26
CA THR A 560 8.25 -3.67 15.06
C THR A 560 9.59 -3.31 15.68
N TYR A 561 9.92 -2.04 15.81
CA TYR A 561 11.10 -1.54 16.55
C TYR A 561 10.81 -1.46 18.06
N ALA A 562 9.66 -0.91 18.44
CA ALA A 562 9.23 -0.84 19.82
C ALA A 562 9.15 -2.24 20.46
N GLY A 563 8.72 -3.24 19.71
CA GLY A 563 8.69 -4.65 20.10
C GLY A 563 10.06 -5.30 20.26
N GLN A 564 11.13 -4.70 19.73
CA GLN A 564 12.52 -5.08 19.97
C GLN A 564 13.17 -4.29 21.12
N GLY A 565 12.42 -3.40 21.78
CA GLY A 565 12.89 -2.62 22.93
C GLY A 565 13.49 -1.26 22.57
N TYR A 566 13.37 -0.80 21.33
CA TYR A 566 13.77 0.56 20.92
C TYR A 566 12.65 1.56 21.23
N ALA A 567 13.01 2.77 21.63
CA ALA A 567 12.13 3.91 21.50
C ALA A 567 12.11 4.38 20.02
N VAL A 568 10.96 4.83 19.52
CA VAL A 568 10.85 5.29 18.14
C VAL A 568 10.48 6.77 18.12
N VAL A 569 11.12 7.55 17.27
CA VAL A 569 10.78 8.96 17.03
C VAL A 569 10.51 9.15 15.55
N MET A 570 9.41 9.81 15.22
CA MET A 570 8.96 10.14 13.87
C MET A 570 8.58 11.62 13.82
N ILE A 571 8.95 12.32 12.75
CA ILE A 571 8.68 13.76 12.59
C ILE A 571 8.06 13.99 11.22
N ASP A 572 6.96 14.72 11.18
CA ASP A 572 6.31 15.22 9.97
C ASP A 572 6.91 16.60 9.63
N PHE A 573 8.04 16.59 8.96
CA PHE A 573 8.82 17.78 8.56
C PHE A 573 8.08 18.58 7.47
N HIS A 574 8.51 19.83 7.19
CA HIS A 574 8.00 20.64 6.07
C HIS A 574 8.07 19.85 4.76
N GLY A 575 6.95 19.79 4.05
CA GLY A 575 6.66 18.88 2.95
C GLY A 575 5.59 17.85 3.30
N SER A 576 5.42 17.51 4.58
CA SER A 576 4.41 16.55 5.01
C SER A 576 2.98 17.06 4.74
N THR A 577 2.06 16.11 4.49
CA THR A 577 0.63 16.37 4.26
C THR A 577 -0.14 16.55 5.57
N GLY A 578 -1.32 17.17 5.49
CA GLY A 578 -2.20 17.35 6.63
C GLY A 578 -1.98 18.62 7.47
N TYR A 579 -1.02 19.46 7.10
CA TYR A 579 -0.68 20.71 7.82
C TYR A 579 -1.01 21.96 7.02
N GLY A 580 -1.72 21.82 5.91
CA GLY A 580 -2.04 22.86 4.94
C GLY A 580 -1.13 22.83 3.72
N GLN A 581 -1.59 23.38 2.60
CA GLN A 581 -0.87 23.31 1.33
C GLN A 581 0.46 24.07 1.36
N GLU A 582 0.54 25.18 2.08
CA GLU A 582 1.79 25.94 2.23
C GLU A 582 2.89 25.13 2.92
N PHE A 583 2.53 24.34 3.95
CA PHE A 583 3.47 23.45 4.64
C PHE A 583 3.94 22.33 3.70
N THR A 584 3.04 21.77 2.89
CA THR A 584 3.37 20.74 1.88
C THR A 584 4.27 21.31 0.77
N ASP A 585 4.00 22.51 0.27
CA ASP A 585 4.78 23.18 -0.78
C ASP A 585 6.19 23.56 -0.34
N ALA A 586 6.40 23.74 0.96
CA ALA A 586 7.65 24.26 1.50
C ALA A 586 8.89 23.43 1.16
N ILE A 587 8.72 22.14 0.81
CA ILE A 587 9.84 21.25 0.47
C ILE A 587 10.26 21.35 -1.00
N SER A 588 9.38 21.76 -1.91
CA SER A 588 9.70 21.82 -3.34
C SER A 588 10.94 22.67 -3.60
N GLN A 589 11.97 22.07 -4.22
CA GLN A 589 13.29 22.63 -4.44
C GLN A 589 14.12 22.94 -3.16
N HIS A 590 13.69 22.34 -2.01
CA HIS A 590 14.30 22.52 -0.68
C HIS A 590 14.48 21.19 0.07
N TRP A 591 14.79 20.13 -0.62
CA TRP A 591 14.86 18.78 -0.07
C TRP A 591 15.84 18.61 1.09
N GLY A 592 16.96 19.33 1.09
CA GLY A 592 18.04 19.10 2.04
C GLY A 592 18.21 20.18 3.13
N ASP A 593 17.47 21.29 3.10
CA ASP A 593 17.61 22.39 4.09
C ASP A 593 16.45 22.41 5.09
N ARG A 594 15.23 22.76 4.65
CA ARG A 594 14.06 22.94 5.53
C ARG A 594 13.68 21.67 6.30
N PRO A 595 13.55 20.51 5.66
CA PRO A 595 13.27 19.27 6.37
C PRO A 595 14.37 18.84 7.33
N LEU A 596 15.64 19.06 6.95
CA LEU A 596 16.77 18.76 7.83
C LEU A 596 16.75 19.61 9.09
N GLU A 597 16.40 20.89 8.98
CA GLU A 597 16.24 21.79 10.14
C GLU A 597 15.13 21.30 11.07
N ASP A 598 13.98 20.86 10.50
CA ASP A 598 12.89 20.29 11.28
C ASP A 598 13.30 19.01 12.01
N LEU A 599 13.97 18.11 11.32
CA LEU A 599 14.47 16.86 11.91
C LEU A 599 15.46 17.13 13.05
N GLN A 600 16.38 18.09 12.90
CA GLN A 600 17.33 18.47 13.94
C GLN A 600 16.66 19.12 15.16
N LYS A 601 15.74 20.06 14.92
CA LYS A 601 14.96 20.71 15.98
C LYS A 601 14.03 19.70 16.68
N GLY A 602 13.37 18.84 15.92
CA GLY A 602 12.48 17.81 16.44
C GLY A 602 13.22 16.77 17.26
N TRP A 603 14.40 16.33 16.82
CA TRP A 603 15.28 15.48 17.62
C TRP A 603 15.62 16.10 18.97
N THR A 604 16.01 17.38 18.96
CA THR A 604 16.34 18.13 20.18
C THR A 604 15.12 18.27 21.10
N ALA A 605 13.95 18.59 20.52
CA ALA A 605 12.69 18.71 21.27
C ALA A 605 12.27 17.39 21.90
N ALA A 606 12.33 16.29 21.14
CA ALA A 606 11.99 14.95 21.64
C ALA A 606 12.89 14.53 22.81
N GLN A 607 14.22 14.72 22.69
CA GLN A 607 15.16 14.40 23.80
C GLN A 607 14.92 15.23 25.06
N LYS A 608 14.53 16.50 24.89
CA LYS A 608 14.22 17.39 26.03
C LYS A 608 12.92 16.97 26.70
N GLN A 609 11.91 16.54 25.94
CA GLN A 609 10.59 16.20 26.45
C GLN A 609 10.56 14.78 27.04
N TYR A 610 11.29 13.85 26.45
CA TYR A 610 11.22 12.42 26.76
C TYR A 610 12.55 11.89 27.30
N GLY A 611 12.74 11.98 28.62
CA GLY A 611 13.98 11.58 29.29
C GLY A 611 14.34 10.09 29.15
N PHE A 612 13.47 9.27 28.58
CA PHE A 612 13.76 7.87 28.29
C PHE A 612 14.49 7.65 26.96
N LEU A 613 14.63 8.66 26.11
CA LEU A 613 15.38 8.57 24.84
C LEU A 613 16.89 8.65 25.09
N ASN A 614 17.62 7.60 24.75
CA ASN A 614 19.08 7.61 24.84
C ASN A 614 19.68 8.18 23.55
N GLY A 615 19.98 9.48 23.53
CA GLY A 615 20.53 10.16 22.38
C GLY A 615 21.92 9.68 21.94
N ASP A 616 22.68 9.04 22.84
CA ASP A 616 24.00 8.47 22.51
C ASP A 616 23.90 7.08 21.85
N LYS A 617 22.70 6.50 21.83
CA LYS A 617 22.39 5.21 21.20
C LYS A 617 21.25 5.36 20.22
N ALA A 618 21.50 6.04 19.09
CA ALA A 618 20.48 6.31 18.10
C ALA A 618 20.96 5.97 16.67
N CYS A 619 20.07 5.40 15.87
CA CYS A 619 20.22 5.22 14.43
C CYS A 619 19.08 5.92 13.69
N ALA A 620 19.37 6.51 12.52
CA ALA A 620 18.38 7.10 11.64
C ALA A 620 18.09 6.15 10.47
N LEU A 621 16.79 6.00 10.16
CA LEU A 621 16.29 5.06 9.17
C LEU A 621 15.27 5.75 8.27
N GLY A 622 15.32 5.48 6.96
CA GLY A 622 14.33 6.02 6.04
C GLY A 622 14.27 5.28 4.71
N ALA A 623 13.17 5.47 3.98
CA ALA A 623 12.96 4.92 2.66
C ALA A 623 12.56 6.02 1.66
N SER A 624 12.87 5.83 0.37
CA SER A 624 12.51 6.75 -0.69
C SER A 624 13.11 8.15 -0.42
N TYR A 625 12.30 9.19 -0.29
CA TYR A 625 12.80 10.48 0.21
C TYR A 625 13.47 10.34 1.59
N GLY A 626 12.91 9.51 2.49
CA GLY A 626 13.54 9.25 3.79
C GLY A 626 14.92 8.60 3.65
N GLY A 627 15.12 7.73 2.65
CA GLY A 627 16.42 7.18 2.28
C GLY A 627 17.35 8.24 1.71
N TYR A 628 16.86 9.13 0.82
CA TYR A 628 17.58 10.32 0.38
C TYR A 628 18.06 11.14 1.58
N MET A 629 17.17 11.41 2.54
CA MET A 629 17.52 12.18 3.73
C MET A 629 18.59 11.47 4.58
N VAL A 630 18.54 10.14 4.66
CA VAL A 630 19.60 9.36 5.33
C VAL A 630 20.96 9.55 4.66
N TYR A 631 21.03 9.49 3.32
CA TYR A 631 22.27 9.81 2.58
C TYR A 631 22.71 11.25 2.77
N TRP A 632 21.76 12.20 2.76
CA TRP A 632 22.04 13.61 2.99
C TRP A 632 22.60 13.87 4.39
N MET A 633 22.00 13.25 5.42
CA MET A 633 22.43 13.32 6.82
C MET A 633 23.84 12.75 7.01
N ALA A 634 24.21 11.69 6.30
CA ALA A 634 25.54 11.10 6.37
C ALA A 634 26.65 12.13 6.08
N GLY A 635 26.36 13.11 5.22
CA GLY A 635 27.28 14.18 4.88
C GLY A 635 27.08 15.52 5.61
N ASN A 636 25.87 15.76 6.15
CA ASN A 636 25.47 17.07 6.66
C ASN A 636 25.03 17.07 8.13
N TRP A 637 24.68 15.91 8.68
CA TRP A 637 24.29 15.74 10.09
C TRP A 637 24.64 14.35 10.60
N ASN A 638 25.93 14.07 10.70
CA ASN A 638 26.44 12.74 11.05
C ASN A 638 26.55 12.45 12.56
N GLN A 639 26.20 13.39 13.42
CA GLN A 639 26.07 13.23 14.86
C GLN A 639 24.64 13.45 15.28
N PRO A 640 24.05 12.67 16.21
CA PRO A 640 24.73 11.69 17.10
C PRO A 640 24.68 10.23 16.56
N TRP A 641 24.37 10.01 15.30
CA TRP A 641 24.01 8.72 14.72
C TRP A 641 25.14 7.69 14.85
N LYS A 642 24.81 6.49 15.38
CA LYS A 642 25.73 5.35 15.46
C LYS A 642 25.61 4.45 14.24
N CYS A 643 24.47 4.43 13.60
CA CYS A 643 24.27 3.80 12.31
C CYS A 643 23.15 4.49 11.51
N LEU A 644 23.12 4.20 10.23
CA LEU A 644 22.12 4.63 9.28
C LEU A 644 21.54 3.42 8.58
N VAL A 645 20.26 3.52 8.18
CA VAL A 645 19.58 2.51 7.34
C VAL A 645 18.89 3.25 6.21
N ASP A 646 19.37 3.02 5.02
CA ASP A 646 18.77 3.48 3.79
C ASP A 646 17.96 2.35 3.15
N HIS A 647 16.78 2.65 2.65
CA HIS A 647 16.01 1.80 1.76
C HIS A 647 15.57 2.62 0.56
N ASP A 648 16.01 2.21 -0.63
CA ASP A 648 15.66 2.79 -1.93
C ASP A 648 15.74 4.35 -2.00
N GLY A 649 16.76 4.92 -1.36
CA GLY A 649 16.97 6.37 -1.34
C GLY A 649 17.61 6.92 -2.61
N VAL A 650 17.34 8.20 -2.92
CA VAL A 650 18.01 8.92 -4.01
C VAL A 650 19.42 9.32 -3.56
N PHE A 651 20.43 8.73 -4.18
CA PHE A 651 21.84 9.00 -3.91
C PHE A 651 22.43 10.09 -4.82
N ASP A 652 22.09 10.06 -6.11
CA ASP A 652 22.47 11.05 -7.10
C ASP A 652 21.26 11.59 -7.86
N ASN A 653 20.86 12.83 -7.55
CA ASN A 653 19.70 13.48 -8.15
C ASN A 653 19.81 13.59 -9.69
N ARG A 654 21.02 13.73 -10.24
CA ARG A 654 21.23 13.84 -11.69
C ARG A 654 20.85 12.56 -12.41
N THR A 655 21.40 11.43 -11.94
CA THR A 655 21.07 10.11 -12.53
C THR A 655 19.61 9.74 -12.28
N MET A 656 19.06 10.12 -11.12
CA MET A 656 17.64 9.99 -10.83
C MET A 656 16.77 10.70 -11.88
N GLY A 657 17.05 11.96 -12.19
CA GLY A 657 16.30 12.76 -13.17
C GLY A 657 16.32 12.22 -14.61
N TYR A 658 17.22 11.29 -14.94
CA TYR A 658 17.27 10.62 -16.25
C TYR A 658 16.72 9.19 -16.24
N ALA A 659 16.60 8.56 -15.07
CA ALA A 659 16.36 7.12 -14.97
C ALA A 659 15.04 6.75 -14.27
N THR A 660 14.47 7.65 -13.46
CA THR A 660 13.16 7.43 -12.84
C THR A 660 12.06 7.31 -13.90
N GLU A 661 11.05 6.51 -13.59
CA GLU A 661 9.83 6.46 -14.41
C GLU A 661 8.88 7.66 -14.15
N GLU A 662 9.10 8.40 -13.07
CA GLU A 662 8.25 9.51 -12.61
C GLU A 662 8.94 10.87 -12.85
N LEU A 663 9.05 11.23 -14.13
CA LEU A 663 9.85 12.38 -14.54
C LEU A 663 9.27 13.72 -14.07
N TRP A 664 7.93 13.90 -14.12
CA TRP A 664 7.27 15.14 -13.65
C TRP A 664 7.61 15.47 -12.19
N PHE A 665 7.65 14.46 -11.31
CA PHE A 665 8.03 14.62 -9.92
C PHE A 665 9.46 15.13 -9.78
N SER A 666 10.41 14.44 -10.43
CA SER A 666 11.82 14.81 -10.40
C SER A 666 12.04 16.23 -10.91
N GLU A 667 11.32 16.66 -11.95
CA GLU A 667 11.46 18.00 -12.53
C GLU A 667 10.82 19.08 -11.69
N TRP A 668 9.66 18.82 -11.09
CA TRP A 668 9.05 19.75 -10.15
C TRP A 668 9.99 20.01 -8.96
N GLU A 669 10.49 18.93 -8.37
CA GLU A 669 11.31 19.00 -7.16
C GLU A 669 12.72 19.59 -7.40
N ASN A 670 13.22 19.56 -8.62
CA ASN A 670 14.51 20.17 -8.99
C ASN A 670 14.36 21.44 -9.85
N GLY A 671 13.13 21.90 -10.13
CA GLY A 671 12.84 23.14 -10.84
C GLY A 671 13.09 23.09 -12.34
N GLY A 672 12.93 21.93 -12.98
CA GLY A 672 13.05 21.69 -14.40
C GLY A 672 13.89 20.46 -14.74
N THR A 673 14.09 20.22 -16.06
CA THR A 673 14.88 19.07 -16.51
C THR A 673 16.38 19.17 -16.13
N PRO A 674 17.10 18.03 -16.03
CA PRO A 674 18.53 18.06 -15.65
C PRO A 674 19.42 18.89 -16.58
N TRP A 675 19.08 19.00 -17.84
CA TRP A 675 19.88 19.79 -18.82
C TRP A 675 19.49 21.27 -18.88
N ARG A 676 18.30 21.66 -18.39
CA ARG A 676 17.86 23.07 -18.31
C ARG A 676 18.18 23.71 -16.97
N ASN A 677 18.06 22.94 -15.89
CA ASN A 677 18.37 23.40 -14.53
C ASN A 677 19.33 22.46 -13.81
N PRO A 678 20.57 22.27 -14.31
CA PRO A 678 21.54 21.38 -13.64
C PRO A 678 21.84 21.81 -12.20
N ALA A 679 21.79 23.12 -11.90
CA ALA A 679 22.01 23.63 -10.56
C ALA A 679 20.97 23.16 -9.53
N GLY A 680 19.71 22.97 -9.94
CA GLY A 680 18.65 22.39 -9.11
C GLY A 680 19.00 20.98 -8.64
N TYR A 681 19.53 20.17 -9.54
CA TYR A 681 19.94 18.79 -9.25
C TYR A 681 21.21 18.67 -8.42
N GLU A 682 22.06 19.72 -8.38
CA GLU A 682 23.30 19.75 -7.59
C GLU A 682 23.09 20.30 -6.17
N LYS A 683 22.09 21.16 -5.98
CA LYS A 683 21.89 21.93 -4.75
C LYS A 683 21.82 21.08 -3.49
N PHE A 684 21.06 19.98 -3.55
CA PHE A 684 20.84 19.05 -2.44
C PHE A 684 21.18 17.61 -2.85
N ASN A 685 22.33 17.43 -3.51
CA ASN A 685 22.72 16.12 -4.07
C ASN A 685 23.65 15.36 -3.12
N PRO A 686 23.21 14.24 -2.49
CA PRO A 686 24.00 13.49 -1.52
C PRO A 686 25.36 13.03 -2.04
N VAL A 687 25.48 12.68 -3.32
CA VAL A 687 26.74 12.21 -3.92
C VAL A 687 27.87 13.22 -3.77
N LEU A 688 27.56 14.51 -3.72
CA LEU A 688 28.56 15.57 -3.56
C LEU A 688 29.14 15.69 -2.15
N HIS A 689 28.59 14.95 -1.19
CA HIS A 689 29.00 14.98 0.22
C HIS A 689 29.57 13.65 0.72
N VAL A 690 29.85 12.71 -0.18
CA VAL A 690 30.39 11.38 0.13
C VAL A 690 31.72 11.47 0.85
N ASP A 691 32.53 12.51 0.57
CA ASP A 691 33.80 12.76 1.24
C ASP A 691 33.67 12.90 2.77
N LYS A 692 32.50 13.36 3.25
CA LYS A 692 32.20 13.56 4.69
C LYS A 692 31.59 12.33 5.36
N TRP A 693 31.21 11.31 4.58
CA TRP A 693 30.58 10.10 5.11
C TRP A 693 31.52 9.31 6.00
N LYS A 694 31.04 8.89 7.17
CA LYS A 694 31.82 8.10 8.16
C LYS A 694 30.96 7.20 9.04
N VAL A 695 29.62 7.37 9.01
CA VAL A 695 28.69 6.60 9.84
C VAL A 695 28.41 5.25 9.18
N PRO A 696 28.44 4.12 9.90
CA PRO A 696 28.04 2.81 9.38
C PRO A 696 26.66 2.84 8.73
N MET A 697 26.48 2.17 7.58
CA MET A 697 25.23 2.24 6.83
C MET A 697 24.82 0.89 6.24
N LEU A 698 23.57 0.51 6.50
CA LEU A 698 22.87 -0.55 5.78
C LEU A 698 22.11 0.07 4.61
N VAL A 699 22.35 -0.43 3.40
CA VAL A 699 21.64 -0.04 2.16
C VAL A 699 20.75 -1.19 1.73
N ILE A 700 19.49 -0.91 1.39
CA ILE A 700 18.48 -1.92 0.96
C ILE A 700 17.86 -1.47 -0.36
N HIS A 701 17.70 -2.38 -1.34
CA HIS A 701 17.12 -2.02 -2.62
C HIS A 701 16.48 -3.21 -3.36
N GLY A 702 15.35 -2.96 -4.05
CA GLY A 702 14.69 -3.90 -4.95
C GLY A 702 15.14 -3.74 -6.40
N GLN A 703 15.31 -4.86 -7.13
CA GLN A 703 15.70 -4.82 -8.55
C GLN A 703 14.61 -4.24 -9.47
N GLN A 704 13.35 -4.43 -9.09
CA GLN A 704 12.19 -3.96 -9.89
C GLN A 704 11.72 -2.57 -9.45
N ASP A 705 12.54 -1.85 -8.73
CA ASP A 705 12.31 -0.45 -8.40
C ASP A 705 12.64 0.44 -9.60
N PHE A 706 11.60 0.91 -10.28
CA PHE A 706 11.74 1.83 -11.39
C PHE A 706 11.44 3.28 -10.98
N ARG A 707 10.92 3.48 -9.77
CA ARG A 707 10.73 4.78 -9.12
C ARG A 707 12.09 5.38 -8.75
N ILE A 708 12.86 4.66 -7.95
CA ILE A 708 14.25 4.98 -7.61
C ILE A 708 15.10 3.78 -8.05
N PRO A 709 15.73 3.84 -9.24
CA PRO A 709 16.44 2.70 -9.80
C PRO A 709 17.53 2.13 -8.91
N VAL A 710 17.71 0.81 -8.91
CA VAL A 710 18.61 0.05 -8.04
C VAL A 710 20.07 0.54 -8.11
N GLU A 711 20.44 1.20 -9.19
CA GLU A 711 21.77 1.81 -9.38
C GLU A 711 22.07 2.87 -8.32
N GLN A 712 21.05 3.53 -7.75
CA GLN A 712 21.22 4.50 -6.65
C GLN A 712 21.80 3.80 -5.40
N GLY A 713 21.21 2.68 -4.99
CA GLY A 713 21.71 1.88 -3.86
C GLY A 713 23.07 1.23 -4.14
N LEU A 714 23.30 0.72 -5.36
CA LEU A 714 24.58 0.14 -5.76
C LEU A 714 25.70 1.19 -5.72
N ALA A 715 25.44 2.42 -6.19
CA ALA A 715 26.41 3.51 -6.19
C ALA A 715 26.75 3.95 -4.76
N ALA A 716 25.75 4.10 -3.90
CA ALA A 716 25.95 4.44 -2.49
C ALA A 716 26.75 3.36 -1.75
N PHE A 717 26.41 2.08 -1.92
CA PHE A 717 27.14 0.97 -1.32
C PHE A 717 28.58 0.90 -1.82
N THR A 718 28.81 1.14 -3.11
CA THR A 718 30.17 1.21 -3.68
C THR A 718 30.99 2.31 -2.99
N ALA A 719 30.40 3.51 -2.79
CA ALA A 719 31.07 4.62 -2.12
C ALA A 719 31.44 4.27 -0.68
N LEU A 720 30.54 3.65 0.09
CA LEU A 720 30.75 3.21 1.47
C LEU A 720 31.91 2.20 1.56
N GLN A 721 31.89 1.16 0.72
CA GLN A 721 32.92 0.12 0.69
C GLN A 721 34.30 0.68 0.32
N ARG A 722 34.36 1.54 -0.70
CA ARG A 722 35.59 2.19 -1.12
C ARG A 722 36.19 3.13 -0.08
N LYS A 723 35.36 3.70 0.80
CA LYS A 723 35.80 4.50 1.94
C LYS A 723 36.16 3.67 3.18
N GLY A 724 35.95 2.36 3.16
CA GLY A 724 36.18 1.48 4.31
C GLY A 724 35.17 1.71 5.44
N ILE A 725 33.98 2.23 5.13
CA ILE A 725 32.91 2.42 6.10
C ILE A 725 32.18 1.08 6.26
N ASP A 726 31.93 0.67 7.54
CA ASP A 726 31.15 -0.53 7.83
C ASP A 726 29.78 -0.42 7.16
N SER A 727 29.48 -1.35 6.27
CA SER A 727 28.27 -1.30 5.46
C SER A 727 27.84 -2.68 4.97
N LYS A 728 26.50 -2.81 4.77
CA LYS A 728 25.87 -3.98 4.17
C LYS A 728 24.96 -3.54 3.03
N PHE A 729 24.74 -4.43 2.06
CA PHE A 729 23.77 -4.25 1.00
C PHE A 729 22.78 -5.42 1.01
N LEU A 730 21.51 -5.14 1.29
CA LEU A 730 20.40 -6.11 1.20
C LEU A 730 19.69 -5.89 -0.13
N TYR A 731 19.83 -6.85 -1.04
CA TYR A 731 19.29 -6.79 -2.38
C TYR A 731 18.15 -7.80 -2.57
N PHE A 732 17.03 -7.32 -3.13
CA PHE A 732 15.89 -8.16 -3.48
C PHE A 732 15.72 -8.22 -5.00
N PRO A 733 15.95 -9.38 -5.65
CA PRO A 733 15.86 -9.49 -7.12
C PRO A 733 14.43 -9.40 -7.66
N ASP A 734 13.44 -9.54 -6.83
CA ASP A 734 12.02 -9.72 -7.19
C ASP A 734 11.06 -8.85 -6.36
N GLU A 735 11.56 -7.76 -5.77
CA GLU A 735 10.76 -6.70 -5.14
C GLU A 735 10.92 -5.39 -5.91
N ASN A 736 9.88 -4.56 -5.82
CA ASN A 736 9.84 -3.21 -6.37
C ASN A 736 10.27 -2.16 -5.32
N HIS A 737 9.81 -0.92 -5.45
CA HIS A 737 10.01 0.16 -4.46
C HIS A 737 9.47 -0.20 -3.07
N TRP A 738 8.63 -1.23 -2.97
CA TRP A 738 8.09 -1.75 -1.72
C TRP A 738 8.46 -3.22 -1.54
N VAL A 739 8.93 -3.60 -0.36
CA VAL A 739 9.13 -5.01 -0.01
C VAL A 739 7.80 -5.58 0.50
N LEU A 740 7.12 -6.37 -0.34
CA LEU A 740 5.73 -6.79 -0.12
C LEU A 740 5.56 -8.27 0.18
N LYS A 741 6.49 -9.13 -0.25
CA LYS A 741 6.40 -10.57 -0.01
C LYS A 741 6.67 -10.87 1.47
N PRO A 742 5.84 -11.69 2.13
CA PRO A 742 5.97 -11.93 3.58
C PRO A 742 7.36 -12.38 4.02
N ASP A 743 7.96 -13.32 3.30
CA ASP A 743 9.29 -13.84 3.65
C ASP A 743 10.40 -12.80 3.43
N ASN A 744 10.28 -11.97 2.39
CA ASN A 744 11.17 -10.83 2.16
C ASN A 744 11.00 -9.74 3.22
N SER A 745 9.77 -9.48 3.67
CA SER A 745 9.48 -8.57 4.78
C SER A 745 10.14 -9.05 6.08
N VAL A 746 10.09 -10.35 6.37
CA VAL A 746 10.78 -10.95 7.53
C VAL A 746 12.28 -10.76 7.41
N LEU A 747 12.88 -11.10 6.26
CA LEU A 747 14.32 -10.92 6.02
C LEU A 747 14.76 -9.46 6.15
N TRP A 748 13.95 -8.52 5.64
CA TRP A 748 14.19 -7.10 5.73
C TRP A 748 14.27 -6.65 7.20
N HIS A 749 13.23 -6.96 8.02
CA HIS A 749 13.17 -6.58 9.43
C HIS A 749 14.26 -7.26 10.26
N ASP A 750 14.53 -8.55 10.04
CA ASP A 750 15.60 -9.28 10.74
C ASP A 750 16.98 -8.66 10.45
N THR A 751 17.22 -8.26 9.19
CA THR A 751 18.47 -7.59 8.79
C THR A 751 18.60 -6.22 9.44
N VAL A 752 17.54 -5.41 9.42
CA VAL A 752 17.54 -4.08 10.05
C VAL A 752 17.71 -4.20 11.57
N ASN A 753 16.95 -5.08 12.23
CA ASN A 753 17.06 -5.29 13.68
C ASN A 753 18.45 -5.79 14.09
N SER A 754 19.06 -6.68 13.30
CA SER A 754 20.43 -7.15 13.52
C SER A 754 21.44 -6.01 13.37
N TRP A 755 21.23 -5.10 12.39
CA TRP A 755 22.05 -3.94 12.18
C TRP A 755 21.96 -2.94 13.35
N LEU A 756 20.73 -2.63 13.81
CA LEU A 756 20.51 -1.78 14.98
C LEU A 756 21.16 -2.39 16.24
N LYS A 757 20.96 -3.69 16.47
CA LYS A 757 21.54 -4.39 17.62
C LYS A 757 23.08 -4.34 17.61
N GLN A 758 23.70 -4.46 16.45
CA GLN A 758 25.15 -4.38 16.29
C GLN A 758 25.70 -3.02 16.73
N HIS A 759 24.98 -1.92 16.43
CA HIS A 759 25.51 -0.56 16.61
C HIS A 759 25.02 0.17 17.85
N ILE A 760 23.78 -0.10 18.30
CA ILE A 760 23.21 0.60 19.47
C ILE A 760 22.78 -0.36 20.59
N GLY A 761 22.82 -1.66 20.36
CA GLY A 761 22.52 -2.70 21.34
C GLY A 761 21.03 -2.86 21.64
N GLN A 762 20.62 -4.06 22.01
CA GLN A 762 19.48 -4.50 22.87
C GLN A 762 19.51 -6.01 23.02
#